data_999c5654c595ceb48119715410d60f47
#
_entry.id   999c5654c595ceb48119715410d60f47
#
_cell.length_a   1.000
_cell.length_b   1.000
_cell.length_c   1.000
_cell.angle_alpha   90.00
_cell.angle_beta   90.00
_cell.angle_gamma   90.00
#
_symmetry.space_group_name_H-M   'P 1'
#
loop_
_entity.id
_entity.type
_entity.pdbx_description
1 polymer ?
#
loop_
_entity_poly.entity_id
_entity_poly.type
_entity_poly.pdbx_seq_one_letter_code
_entity_poly.pdbx_strand_id
1 'polypeptide(L)'
;MTKKSLKKADPNYQKELAKYGNPIPSRDYILQIIRENNAPMSREEILTALSIKSDEQQEAMRRRLRAMENDGQLVSTKRKRYALPEKLDLFKGMVIGHREGYGFLQVEGKKEDLFIPNHQMQRVMHDDFVLAQPAGLDRRGRREVRIVRVLESRKKQIVGRFFLENGFSYVVPDDSRIGRDILVPNEHRNGARMGQVVVVELQERSTSFTQPVGIITEILGDNMAKGMEVEIALRNHDIPHQFPSAVEKYVKKFTEEVPEEAKKGRVDLRNLPLVTIDGEDARDFDDAVYCEKSGKGWKLWVAIADVSYYVRLRSALDTEAYNRGNSVYFPNRVVPMLPEILSNGLCSLNPQVDRLCMVCEMHISAKGKLTDYRFYEAVMNSHARLTYTKVAAILDGDDELRSRYQGLVPHLEELHHLYQALLKARKQRGAIDFETIETKFIFNAMGRIDRIEPVVRNDAHKIIEECMILANIAAANFMEKHKEPALYRIHAVPSEEKLTSFRAFLSECGLSLEGGMKPTTKDYAKLLEQVKDRPDHELIQTMLLRSLSQAVYHADNIGHFGLALEEYAHFTSPIRRYPDLTLHRGIKYLLAKEKGAKRKTTDTGGYHYSFDEMDLLGDHCSMTERRADDATREVADWLKCEYMQDHVGAEFSGVISSVAGFGLFVRLDDLFIDGLVHISTLDNDYYQFDAAKQRLIGENSGMIYRLGDKVKIRVVAVHLEQKMVDFSLVESARKPRRVGKTAKQKAKKVFKELPPKASKKRKSAVKNKDVSKKPTRKRKK
;
A
#
# COMPACT_ATOMS: atom_id res chain seq x y z
N MET A 1 36.29 13.45 28.92
CA MET A 1 36.82 12.63 27.81
C MET A 1 37.61 13.52 26.84
N THR A 2 38.82 13.14 26.47
CA THR A 2 39.55 13.83 25.40
C THR A 2 38.92 13.45 24.04
N LYS A 3 39.09 14.30 22.99
CA LYS A 3 38.65 14.01 21.62
C LYS A 3 39.02 12.57 21.14
N LYS A 4 40.10 12.01 21.67
CA LYS A 4 40.55 10.62 21.42
C LYS A 4 39.67 9.56 22.10
N SER A 5 39.05 9.82 23.25
CA SER A 5 38.21 8.87 23.97
C SER A 5 36.77 8.84 23.44
N LEU A 6 36.24 10.00 23.01
CA LEU A 6 34.95 10.08 22.32
C LEU A 6 34.97 9.34 20.97
N LYS A 7 36.06 9.47 20.23
CA LYS A 7 36.26 8.75 18.94
C LYS A 7 36.22 7.22 19.09
N LYS A 8 36.52 6.68 20.26
CA LYS A 8 36.47 5.25 20.56
C LYS A 8 35.14 4.77 21.15
N ALA A 9 34.38 5.66 21.77
CA ALA A 9 33.19 5.32 22.53
C ALA A 9 31.87 5.60 21.80
N ASP A 10 31.85 6.59 20.90
CA ASP A 10 30.65 6.98 20.13
C ASP A 10 30.70 6.35 18.74
N PRO A 11 29.83 5.38 18.42
CA PRO A 11 29.82 4.69 17.12
C PRO A 11 29.56 5.63 15.93
N ASN A 12 28.88 6.77 16.14
CA ASN A 12 28.56 7.73 15.09
C ASN A 12 29.46 8.99 15.10
N TYR A 13 30.57 9.00 15.85
CA TYR A 13 31.44 10.16 15.96
C TYR A 13 31.94 10.70 14.60
N GLN A 14 32.24 9.84 13.64
CA GLN A 14 32.72 10.23 12.32
C GLN A 14 31.63 10.94 11.49
N LYS A 15 30.37 10.47 11.60
CA LYS A 15 29.20 11.09 10.96
C LYS A 15 28.95 12.49 11.55
N GLU A 16 29.07 12.63 12.86
CA GLU A 16 28.91 13.91 13.56
C GLU A 16 30.05 14.89 13.22
N LEU A 17 31.29 14.40 13.13
CA LEU A 17 32.45 15.22 12.76
C LEU A 17 32.34 15.76 11.32
N ALA A 18 31.78 14.98 10.41
CA ALA A 18 31.56 15.43 9.03
C ALA A 18 30.52 16.54 8.92
N LYS A 19 29.57 16.61 9.87
CA LYS A 19 28.51 17.63 9.90
C LYS A 19 28.90 18.89 10.68
N TYR A 20 29.72 18.73 11.74
CA TYR A 20 30.04 19.80 12.69
C TYR A 20 31.52 19.80 13.01
N GLY A 21 32.20 20.94 12.86
CA GLY A 21 33.63 21.06 13.12
C GLY A 21 34.05 20.74 14.57
N ASN A 22 33.14 20.87 15.54
CA ASN A 22 33.36 20.54 16.96
C ASN A 22 32.14 19.72 17.47
N PRO A 23 32.02 18.41 17.11
CA PRO A 23 30.85 17.63 17.41
C PRO A 23 30.69 17.37 18.91
N ILE A 24 29.43 17.37 19.35
CA ILE A 24 29.00 16.78 20.63
C ILE A 24 28.64 15.30 20.41
N PRO A 25 28.57 14.47 21.47
CA PRO A 25 28.19 13.06 21.35
C PRO A 25 26.92 12.84 20.56
N SER A 26 26.88 11.77 19.73
CA SER A 26 25.72 11.42 18.92
C SER A 26 24.47 11.13 19.77
N ARG A 27 23.29 11.18 19.16
CA ARG A 27 22.04 10.85 19.84
C ARG A 27 22.06 9.41 20.39
N ASP A 28 22.56 8.46 19.62
CA ASP A 28 22.63 7.07 20.00
C ASP A 28 23.53 6.85 21.22
N TYR A 29 24.65 7.54 21.26
CA TYR A 29 25.56 7.44 22.39
C TYR A 29 24.95 8.08 23.67
N ILE A 30 24.20 9.17 23.55
CA ILE A 30 23.44 9.77 24.67
C ILE A 30 22.38 8.77 25.19
N LEU A 31 21.62 8.13 24.29
CA LEU A 31 20.62 7.13 24.65
C LEU A 31 21.27 5.92 25.34
N GLN A 32 22.43 5.47 24.84
CA GLN A 32 23.18 4.38 25.45
C GLN A 32 23.58 4.70 26.89
N ILE A 33 24.13 5.89 27.16
CA ILE A 33 24.53 6.29 28.52
C ILE A 33 23.34 6.36 29.46
N ILE A 34 22.20 6.90 29.02
CA ILE A 34 20.97 6.94 29.83
C ILE A 34 20.43 5.52 30.07
N ARG A 35 20.60 4.60 29.10
CA ARG A 35 20.22 3.20 29.22
C ARG A 35 21.09 2.47 30.25
N GLU A 36 22.39 2.66 30.21
CA GLU A 36 23.37 2.06 31.11
C GLU A 36 23.24 2.58 32.55
N ASN A 37 22.88 3.84 32.74
CA ASN A 37 22.67 4.43 34.08
C ASN A 37 21.46 3.86 34.82
N ASN A 38 20.56 3.20 34.11
CA ASN A 38 19.35 2.53 34.62
C ASN A 38 18.38 3.40 35.45
N ALA A 39 18.60 4.71 35.54
CA ALA A 39 17.76 5.69 36.23
C ALA A 39 17.68 7.00 35.46
N PRO A 40 16.62 7.80 35.63
CA PRO A 40 16.54 9.12 35.00
C PRO A 40 17.74 10.02 35.36
N MET A 41 18.35 10.70 34.40
CA MET A 41 19.51 11.56 34.57
C MET A 41 19.15 13.04 34.42
N SER A 42 19.72 13.91 35.25
CA SER A 42 19.64 15.36 35.04
C SER A 42 20.56 15.77 33.88
N ARG A 43 20.36 17.00 33.37
CA ARG A 43 21.28 17.55 32.36
C ARG A 43 22.73 17.60 32.86
N GLU A 44 22.93 17.98 34.11
CA GLU A 44 24.24 18.06 34.74
C GLU A 44 24.91 16.68 34.85
N GLU A 45 24.18 15.67 35.21
CA GLU A 45 24.67 14.28 35.25
C GLU A 45 25.05 13.77 33.87
N ILE A 46 24.26 14.10 32.82
CA ILE A 46 24.57 13.74 31.42
C ILE A 46 25.84 14.46 30.97
N LEU A 47 25.96 15.77 31.22
CA LEU A 47 27.15 16.55 30.90
C LEU A 47 28.41 16.00 31.59
N THR A 48 28.29 15.59 32.85
CA THR A 48 29.38 14.99 33.62
C THR A 48 29.77 13.63 33.05
N ALA A 49 28.78 12.74 32.77
CA ALA A 49 29.04 11.42 32.20
C ALA A 49 29.71 11.51 30.82
N LEU A 50 29.34 12.49 30.03
CA LEU A 50 29.90 12.77 28.71
C LEU A 50 31.18 13.65 28.75
N SER A 51 31.59 14.10 29.97
CA SER A 51 32.74 14.99 30.19
C SER A 51 32.72 16.28 29.37
N ILE A 52 31.56 16.89 29.19
CA ILE A 52 31.34 18.14 28.46
C ILE A 52 31.56 19.31 29.41
N LYS A 53 32.60 20.13 29.12
CA LYS A 53 33.00 21.24 29.97
C LYS A 53 32.84 22.62 29.32
N SER A 54 32.93 22.73 28.01
CA SER A 54 32.83 23.95 27.25
C SER A 54 31.39 24.47 27.22
N ASP A 55 31.20 25.76 27.44
CA ASP A 55 29.87 26.40 27.43
C ASP A 55 29.18 26.25 26.08
N GLU A 56 29.93 26.33 24.99
CA GLU A 56 29.42 26.11 23.63
C GLU A 56 28.87 24.70 23.47
N GLN A 57 29.60 23.68 23.94
CA GLN A 57 29.15 22.29 23.88
C GLN A 57 27.99 22.00 24.84
N GLN A 58 27.92 22.67 25.97
CA GLN A 58 26.79 22.56 26.90
C GLN A 58 25.52 23.13 26.30
N GLU A 59 25.60 24.25 25.59
CA GLU A 59 24.46 24.85 24.90
C GLU A 59 24.03 23.97 23.70
N ALA A 60 24.99 23.43 22.94
CA ALA A 60 24.70 22.48 21.87
C ALA A 60 24.01 21.20 22.41
N MET A 61 24.47 20.67 23.56
CA MET A 61 23.84 19.54 24.24
C MET A 61 22.43 19.89 24.72
N ARG A 62 22.21 21.07 25.28
CA ARG A 62 20.86 21.53 25.68
C ARG A 62 19.89 21.50 24.50
N ARG A 63 20.32 22.00 23.33
CA ARG A 63 19.52 21.98 22.10
C ARG A 63 19.28 20.53 21.61
N ARG A 64 20.31 19.67 21.66
CA ARG A 64 20.19 18.25 21.28
C ARG A 64 19.23 17.48 22.19
N LEU A 65 19.35 17.63 23.50
CA LEU A 65 18.43 16.99 24.45
C LEU A 65 16.97 17.45 24.26
N ARG A 66 16.77 18.75 23.97
CA ARG A 66 15.44 19.29 23.67
C ARG A 66 14.89 18.73 22.35
N ALA A 67 15.74 18.60 21.32
CA ALA A 67 15.35 17.95 20.08
C ALA A 67 15.00 16.47 20.30
N MET A 68 15.83 15.72 21.03
CA MET A 68 15.55 14.31 21.38
C MET A 68 14.29 14.15 22.22
N GLU A 69 13.96 15.12 23.09
CA GLU A 69 12.71 15.15 23.82
C GLU A 69 11.52 15.43 22.88
N ASN A 70 11.66 16.37 21.95
CA ASN A 70 10.63 16.66 20.96
C ASN A 70 10.36 15.45 20.05
N ASP A 71 11.39 14.75 19.61
CA ASP A 71 11.29 13.55 18.78
C ASP A 71 10.88 12.30 19.60
N GLY A 72 10.59 12.44 20.89
CA GLY A 72 10.16 11.36 21.77
C GLY A 72 11.20 10.28 22.04
N GLN A 73 12.49 10.56 21.76
CA GLN A 73 13.60 9.67 22.13
C GLN A 73 13.90 9.72 23.63
N LEU A 74 13.59 10.85 24.26
CA LEU A 74 13.71 11.07 25.70
C LEU A 74 12.40 11.66 26.25
N VAL A 75 12.16 11.44 27.53
CA VAL A 75 11.05 12.04 28.28
C VAL A 75 11.59 12.77 29.49
N SER A 76 11.21 14.05 29.67
CA SER A 76 11.52 14.80 30.88
C SER A 76 10.52 14.50 31.97
N THR A 77 11.01 14.10 33.15
CA THR A 77 10.19 13.85 34.33
C THR A 77 9.82 15.18 35.01
N LYS A 78 8.84 15.17 35.92
CA LYS A 78 8.47 16.36 36.75
C LYS A 78 9.66 16.99 37.49
N ARG A 79 10.73 16.23 37.72
CA ARG A 79 11.97 16.71 38.37
C ARG A 79 13.03 17.15 37.36
N LYS A 80 12.66 17.43 36.10
CA LYS A 80 13.57 17.84 35.01
C LYS A 80 14.71 16.84 34.74
N ARG A 81 14.46 15.53 34.92
CA ARG A 81 15.42 14.47 34.62
C ARG A 81 14.98 13.75 33.35
N TYR A 82 15.92 13.40 32.49
CA TYR A 82 15.68 12.68 31.24
C TYR A 82 15.67 11.18 31.46
N ALA A 83 14.68 10.50 30.90
CA ALA A 83 14.54 9.05 30.92
C ALA A 83 14.18 8.53 29.54
N LEU A 84 14.46 7.24 29.29
CA LEU A 84 13.98 6.56 28.11
C LEU A 84 12.47 6.27 28.26
N PRO A 85 11.66 6.46 27.19
CA PRO A 85 10.22 6.17 27.22
C PRO A 85 9.92 4.76 27.70
N GLU A 86 10.70 3.78 27.24
CA GLU A 86 10.58 2.36 27.58
C GLU A 86 10.67 2.08 29.10
N LYS A 87 11.52 2.83 29.81
CA LYS A 87 11.68 2.70 31.28
C LYS A 87 10.53 3.34 32.08
N LEU A 88 9.67 4.07 31.43
CA LEU A 88 8.46 4.69 31.99
C LEU A 88 7.18 4.00 31.54
N ASP A 89 7.29 2.79 30.96
CA ASP A 89 6.19 2.07 30.30
C ASP A 89 5.44 2.94 29.30
N LEU A 90 6.18 3.76 28.53
CA LEU A 90 5.61 4.58 27.48
C LEU A 90 5.82 3.94 26.11
N PHE A 91 4.76 3.92 25.31
CA PHE A 91 4.78 3.48 23.94
C PHE A 91 4.80 4.67 23.00
N LYS A 92 5.65 4.60 22.00
CA LYS A 92 5.72 5.54 20.88
C LYS A 92 5.05 4.88 19.69
N GLY A 93 4.12 5.57 19.03
CA GLY A 93 3.42 4.99 17.90
C GLY A 93 2.53 5.97 17.17
N MET A 94 1.95 5.50 16.08
CA MET A 94 1.07 6.23 15.19
C MET A 94 -0.40 5.96 15.56
N VAL A 95 -1.20 7.00 15.56
CA VAL A 95 -2.63 6.94 15.86
C VAL A 95 -3.41 6.56 14.59
N ILE A 96 -4.13 5.45 14.65
CA ILE A 96 -5.09 5.04 13.63
C ILE A 96 -6.49 5.31 14.18
N GLY A 97 -7.16 6.34 13.66
CA GLY A 97 -8.54 6.66 14.04
C GLY A 97 -9.53 5.66 13.47
N HIS A 98 -10.69 5.54 14.11
CA HIS A 98 -11.80 4.73 13.65
C HIS A 98 -13.07 5.59 13.57
N ARG A 99 -13.91 5.35 12.55
CA ARG A 99 -15.15 6.11 12.31
C ARG A 99 -16.11 6.20 13.50
N GLU A 100 -16.08 5.25 14.43
CA GLU A 100 -16.87 5.26 15.66
C GLU A 100 -16.26 6.11 16.77
N GLY A 101 -15.19 6.88 16.48
CA GLY A 101 -14.57 7.84 17.39
C GLY A 101 -13.54 7.25 18.35
N TYR A 102 -13.29 5.94 18.37
CA TYR A 102 -12.14 5.34 19.04
C TYR A 102 -10.95 5.20 18.05
N GLY A 103 -9.81 4.70 18.52
CA GLY A 103 -8.67 4.47 17.65
C GLY A 103 -7.76 3.37 18.17
N PHE A 104 -6.66 3.20 17.45
CA PHE A 104 -5.61 2.27 17.79
C PHE A 104 -4.25 2.97 17.74
N LEU A 105 -3.34 2.56 18.59
CA LEU A 105 -1.95 2.99 18.56
C LEU A 105 -1.12 1.87 17.95
N GLN A 106 -0.62 2.10 16.76
CA GLN A 106 0.33 1.22 16.09
C GLN A 106 1.73 1.49 16.62
N VAL A 107 2.30 0.52 17.32
CA VAL A 107 3.62 0.62 17.94
C VAL A 107 4.61 -0.21 17.13
N GLU A 108 5.69 0.41 16.70
CA GLU A 108 6.75 -0.26 15.95
C GLU A 108 7.31 -1.46 16.72
N GLY A 109 7.46 -2.60 16.05
CA GLY A 109 7.94 -3.86 16.65
C GLY A 109 6.93 -4.62 17.51
N LYS A 110 5.67 -4.13 17.65
CA LYS A 110 4.59 -4.88 18.31
C LYS A 110 3.62 -5.44 17.28
N LYS A 111 3.17 -6.68 17.51
CA LYS A 111 2.21 -7.36 16.64
C LYS A 111 0.76 -6.87 16.81
N GLU A 112 0.40 -6.39 17.99
CA GLU A 112 -0.96 -5.97 18.34
C GLU A 112 -1.00 -4.46 18.54
N ASP A 113 -1.96 -3.82 17.88
CA ASP A 113 -2.27 -2.42 18.08
C ASP A 113 -2.93 -2.21 19.45
N LEU A 114 -2.60 -1.12 20.11
CA LEU A 114 -3.13 -0.80 21.43
C LEU A 114 -4.39 0.07 21.29
N PHE A 115 -5.42 -0.22 22.06
CA PHE A 115 -6.72 0.46 21.95
C PHE A 115 -6.70 1.87 22.54
N ILE A 116 -7.15 2.86 21.76
CA ILE A 116 -7.33 4.26 22.19
C ILE A 116 -8.84 4.52 22.32
N PRO A 117 -9.35 4.72 23.55
CA PRO A 117 -10.78 4.98 23.75
C PRO A 117 -11.20 6.37 23.26
N ASN A 118 -12.50 6.57 22.96
CA ASN A 118 -13.05 7.80 22.38
C ASN A 118 -12.61 9.06 23.13
N HIS A 119 -12.61 9.05 24.46
CA HIS A 119 -12.21 10.23 25.25
C HIS A 119 -10.71 10.58 25.12
N GLN A 120 -9.86 9.62 24.74
CA GLN A 120 -8.44 9.86 24.44
C GLN A 120 -8.25 10.30 22.97
N MET A 121 -9.08 9.78 22.04
CA MET A 121 -9.08 10.26 20.65
C MET A 121 -9.44 11.74 20.53
N GLN A 122 -10.16 12.29 21.50
CA GLN A 122 -10.39 13.73 21.56
C GLN A 122 -9.11 14.57 21.70
N ARG A 123 -7.98 14.01 22.04
CA ARG A 123 -6.69 14.68 22.24
C ARG A 123 -5.76 14.60 21.04
N VAL A 124 -6.06 13.72 20.11
CA VAL A 124 -5.21 13.37 18.97
C VAL A 124 -6.04 13.31 17.70
N MET A 125 -5.37 13.22 16.55
CA MET A 125 -6.00 12.95 15.26
C MET A 125 -5.42 11.67 14.64
N HIS A 126 -6.10 11.15 13.64
CA HIS A 126 -5.55 10.12 12.77
C HIS A 126 -4.21 10.60 12.20
N ASP A 127 -3.22 9.71 12.13
CA ASP A 127 -1.83 9.95 11.71
C ASP A 127 -0.97 10.81 12.68
N ASP A 128 -1.48 11.23 13.83
CA ASP A 128 -0.64 11.83 14.85
C ASP A 128 0.37 10.79 15.39
N PHE A 129 1.62 11.19 15.53
CA PHE A 129 2.65 10.40 16.18
C PHE A 129 2.74 10.77 17.64
N VAL A 130 2.55 9.80 18.53
CA VAL A 130 2.29 10.09 19.95
C VAL A 130 3.11 9.25 20.91
N LEU A 131 3.26 9.75 22.15
CA LEU A 131 3.61 8.97 23.33
C LEU A 131 2.35 8.61 24.09
N ALA A 132 2.18 7.34 24.41
CA ALA A 132 1.06 6.82 25.19
C ALA A 132 1.52 5.91 26.32
N GLN A 133 0.72 5.85 27.37
CA GLN A 133 0.96 5.01 28.56
C GLN A 133 -0.11 3.92 28.65
N PRO A 134 0.22 2.66 29.04
CA PRO A 134 -0.77 1.64 29.33
C PRO A 134 -1.78 2.12 30.38
N ALA A 135 -3.07 1.89 30.14
CA ALA A 135 -4.16 2.29 31.05
C ALA A 135 -4.96 1.08 31.57
N GLY A 136 -4.56 -0.14 31.20
CA GLY A 136 -5.22 -1.37 31.63
C GLY A 136 -5.84 -2.15 30.46
N LEU A 137 -6.92 -2.87 30.73
CA LEU A 137 -7.69 -3.63 29.73
C LEU A 137 -9.10 -3.05 29.64
N ASP A 138 -9.62 -2.94 28.44
CA ASP A 138 -11.02 -2.58 28.22
C ASP A 138 -11.97 -3.75 28.59
N ARG A 139 -13.28 -3.53 28.45
CA ARG A 139 -14.30 -4.56 28.75
C ARG A 139 -14.25 -5.78 27.80
N ARG A 140 -13.55 -5.66 26.68
CA ARG A 140 -13.34 -6.72 25.67
C ARG A 140 -11.97 -7.40 25.81
N GLY A 141 -11.18 -7.02 26.82
CA GLY A 141 -9.83 -7.56 27.07
C GLY A 141 -8.72 -6.96 26.21
N ARG A 142 -8.99 -5.85 25.45
CA ARG A 142 -7.99 -5.16 24.66
C ARG A 142 -7.15 -4.26 25.56
N ARG A 143 -5.84 -4.19 25.29
CA ARG A 143 -4.90 -3.31 26.01
C ARG A 143 -5.22 -1.85 25.69
N GLU A 144 -5.70 -1.10 26.68
CA GLU A 144 -6.06 0.31 26.57
C GLU A 144 -4.84 1.20 26.85
N VAL A 145 -4.74 2.32 26.14
CA VAL A 145 -3.71 3.33 26.35
C VAL A 145 -4.29 4.70 26.61
N ARG A 146 -3.52 5.51 27.35
CA ARG A 146 -3.77 6.92 27.58
C ARG A 146 -2.72 7.75 26.86
N ILE A 147 -3.13 8.73 26.08
CA ILE A 147 -2.24 9.64 25.39
C ILE A 147 -1.56 10.57 26.40
N VAL A 148 -0.24 10.57 26.37
CA VAL A 148 0.60 11.42 27.22
C VAL A 148 0.95 12.72 26.50
N ARG A 149 1.38 12.61 25.22
CA ARG A 149 1.82 13.74 24.41
C ARG A 149 1.75 13.41 22.92
N VAL A 150 1.37 14.39 22.11
CA VAL A 150 1.59 14.38 20.66
C VAL A 150 3.03 14.81 20.38
N LEU A 151 3.76 14.00 19.65
CA LEU A 151 5.14 14.26 19.25
C LEU A 151 5.19 15.01 17.94
N GLU A 152 4.36 14.56 16.99
CA GLU A 152 4.27 15.12 15.65
C GLU A 152 2.83 15.03 15.15
N SER A 153 2.30 16.13 14.63
CA SER A 153 1.01 16.15 13.91
C SER A 153 1.32 16.13 12.43
N ARG A 154 1.13 14.97 11.78
CA ARG A 154 1.55 14.76 10.39
C ARG A 154 0.57 15.35 9.40
N LYS A 155 -0.73 15.24 9.64
CA LYS A 155 -1.76 15.86 8.78
C LYS A 155 -1.88 17.34 9.07
N LYS A 156 -1.32 18.13 8.16
CA LYS A 156 -1.45 19.60 8.18
C LYS A 156 -2.65 20.06 7.35
N GLN A 157 -2.98 19.35 6.29
CA GLN A 157 -4.09 19.66 5.40
C GLN A 157 -5.14 18.54 5.47
N ILE A 158 -6.41 18.94 5.49
CA ILE A 158 -7.56 18.02 5.56
C ILE A 158 -8.54 18.44 4.49
N VAL A 159 -9.02 17.46 3.72
CA VAL A 159 -10.13 17.64 2.78
C VAL A 159 -11.43 17.41 3.51
N GLY A 160 -12.44 18.22 3.20
CA GLY A 160 -13.75 18.03 3.78
C GLY A 160 -14.79 18.94 3.14
N ARG A 161 -16.03 18.79 3.60
CA ARG A 161 -17.17 19.56 3.12
C ARG A 161 -17.43 20.74 4.03
N PHE A 162 -17.55 21.94 3.45
CA PHE A 162 -17.81 23.17 4.16
C PHE A 162 -19.31 23.33 4.48
N PHE A 163 -19.61 23.67 5.74
CA PHE A 163 -20.95 23.96 6.24
C PHE A 163 -20.97 25.32 6.95
N LEU A 164 -22.15 25.94 6.90
CA LEU A 164 -22.45 27.19 7.58
C LEU A 164 -23.81 27.06 8.29
N GLU A 165 -23.80 26.98 9.61
CA GLU A 165 -24.99 26.83 10.43
C GLU A 165 -24.97 27.81 11.61
N ASN A 166 -26.07 28.53 11.83
CA ASN A 166 -26.24 29.46 12.95
C ASN A 166 -25.10 30.49 13.13
N GLY A 167 -24.47 30.90 12.00
CA GLY A 167 -23.34 31.84 12.01
C GLY A 167 -21.98 31.22 12.27
N PHE A 168 -21.91 29.91 12.57
CA PHE A 168 -20.70 29.17 12.71
C PHE A 168 -20.35 28.44 11.40
N SER A 169 -19.10 28.51 11.00
CA SER A 169 -18.62 27.76 9.86
C SER A 169 -17.65 26.67 10.29
N TYR A 170 -17.82 25.52 9.68
CA TYR A 170 -17.00 24.34 9.96
C TYR A 170 -16.87 23.48 8.71
N VAL A 171 -15.86 22.62 8.73
CA VAL A 171 -15.60 21.63 7.70
C VAL A 171 -15.70 20.24 8.33
N VAL A 172 -16.56 19.40 7.72
CA VAL A 172 -16.66 17.98 8.04
C VAL A 172 -15.61 17.24 7.21
N PRO A 173 -14.60 16.59 7.81
CA PRO A 173 -13.59 15.84 7.07
C PRO A 173 -14.19 14.70 6.24
N ASP A 174 -13.69 14.50 5.02
CA ASP A 174 -14.06 13.35 4.18
C ASP A 174 -13.51 12.04 4.75
N ASP A 175 -12.30 12.09 5.32
CA ASP A 175 -11.71 10.95 6.02
C ASP A 175 -12.43 10.70 7.35
N SER A 176 -13.32 9.72 7.39
CA SER A 176 -14.12 9.36 8.56
C SER A 176 -13.29 8.93 9.79
N ARG A 177 -11.99 8.65 9.62
CA ARG A 177 -11.05 8.39 10.72
C ARG A 177 -10.71 9.65 11.52
N ILE A 178 -10.99 10.83 10.94
CA ILE A 178 -10.89 12.14 11.60
C ILE A 178 -12.26 12.45 12.19
N GLY A 179 -12.56 11.89 13.35
CA GLY A 179 -13.89 11.98 13.99
C GLY A 179 -14.25 13.36 14.58
N ARG A 180 -13.81 14.47 13.98
CA ARG A 180 -14.04 15.84 14.47
C ARG A 180 -14.18 16.85 13.35
N ASP A 181 -15.17 17.71 13.46
CA ASP A 181 -15.32 18.86 12.59
C ASP A 181 -14.24 19.92 12.87
N ILE A 182 -13.82 20.62 11.85
CA ILE A 182 -12.80 21.66 11.90
C ILE A 182 -13.50 23.01 11.85
N LEU A 183 -13.36 23.82 12.90
CA LEU A 183 -13.88 25.18 12.91
C LEU A 183 -13.09 26.05 11.93
N VAL A 184 -13.79 26.86 11.16
CA VAL A 184 -13.20 27.82 10.23
C VAL A 184 -13.71 29.21 10.61
N PRO A 185 -12.85 30.10 11.16
CA PRO A 185 -13.22 31.49 11.40
C PRO A 185 -13.71 32.21 10.14
N ASN A 186 -14.59 33.20 10.30
CA ASN A 186 -15.21 33.89 9.16
C ASN A 186 -14.20 34.52 8.20
N GLU A 187 -13.12 35.06 8.72
CA GLU A 187 -12.01 35.65 7.98
C GLU A 187 -11.19 34.62 7.18
N HIS A 188 -11.33 33.32 7.51
CA HIS A 188 -10.54 32.23 6.91
C HIS A 188 -11.36 31.33 5.98
N ARG A 189 -12.57 31.73 5.60
CA ARG A 189 -13.47 30.95 4.71
C ARG A 189 -13.03 30.94 3.25
N ASN A 190 -12.17 31.86 2.83
CA ASN A 190 -11.69 31.98 1.44
C ASN A 190 -12.83 32.01 0.38
N GLY A 191 -14.02 32.52 0.75
CA GLY A 191 -15.20 32.55 -0.16
C GLY A 191 -15.92 31.22 -0.36
N ALA A 192 -15.64 30.18 0.41
CA ALA A 192 -16.31 28.88 0.32
C ALA A 192 -17.82 28.99 0.57
N ARG A 193 -18.60 28.24 -0.24
CA ARG A 193 -20.05 28.12 -0.14
C ARG A 193 -20.44 26.80 0.52
N MET A 194 -21.61 26.80 1.14
CA MET A 194 -22.18 25.60 1.77
C MET A 194 -22.22 24.41 0.81
N GLY A 195 -21.73 23.27 1.26
CA GLY A 195 -21.71 22.02 0.50
C GLY A 195 -20.47 21.82 -0.38
N GLN A 196 -19.63 22.84 -0.57
CA GLN A 196 -18.41 22.71 -1.36
C GLN A 196 -17.34 21.87 -0.65
N VAL A 197 -16.57 21.13 -1.43
CA VAL A 197 -15.36 20.42 -0.99
C VAL A 197 -14.20 21.41 -0.94
N VAL A 198 -13.52 21.45 0.19
CA VAL A 198 -12.43 22.39 0.46
C VAL A 198 -11.24 21.68 1.09
N VAL A 199 -10.07 22.30 0.94
CA VAL A 199 -8.85 21.91 1.67
C VAL A 199 -8.65 22.89 2.81
N VAL A 200 -8.49 22.36 4.01
CA VAL A 200 -8.28 23.15 5.24
C VAL A 200 -6.90 22.88 5.78
N GLU A 201 -6.11 23.93 5.99
CA GLU A 201 -4.85 23.86 6.71
C GLU A 201 -5.11 24.09 8.21
N LEU A 202 -4.67 23.12 9.03
CA LEU A 202 -4.87 23.18 10.47
C LEU A 202 -3.93 24.21 11.09
N GLN A 203 -4.48 25.08 11.93
CA GLN A 203 -3.66 25.96 12.79
C GLN A 203 -3.02 25.15 13.93
N GLU A 204 -1.84 25.58 14.38
CA GLU A 204 -1.18 24.96 15.54
C GLU A 204 -2.09 24.97 16.76
N ARG A 205 -2.29 23.81 17.37
CA ARG A 205 -3.15 23.65 18.54
C ARG A 205 -2.46 24.21 19.76
N SER A 206 -3.07 25.17 20.40
CA SER A 206 -2.57 25.73 21.67
C SER A 206 -2.71 24.74 22.83
N THR A 207 -3.70 23.85 22.81
CA THR A 207 -3.91 22.76 23.80
C THR A 207 -4.57 21.55 23.15
N SER A 208 -4.33 20.36 23.71
CA SER A 208 -4.84 19.08 23.20
C SER A 208 -6.35 18.86 23.34
N PHE A 209 -7.09 19.78 23.99
CA PHE A 209 -8.55 19.66 24.22
C PHE A 209 -9.39 20.63 23.40
N THR A 210 -8.76 21.57 22.68
CA THR A 210 -9.50 22.54 21.86
C THR A 210 -9.94 21.89 20.57
N GLN A 211 -11.13 22.30 20.08
CA GLN A 211 -11.61 21.93 18.77
C GLN A 211 -10.60 22.38 17.71
N PRO A 212 -10.29 21.55 16.70
CA PRO A 212 -9.38 21.97 15.66
C PRO A 212 -9.91 23.19 14.92
N VAL A 213 -9.03 24.15 14.68
CA VAL A 213 -9.32 25.36 13.91
C VAL A 213 -8.44 25.33 12.66
N GLY A 214 -9.00 25.73 11.53
CA GLY A 214 -8.29 25.72 10.27
C GLY A 214 -8.61 26.91 9.37
N ILE A 215 -7.81 27.02 8.32
CA ILE A 215 -7.92 28.04 7.27
C ILE A 215 -8.22 27.31 5.97
N ILE A 216 -9.24 27.72 5.22
CA ILE A 216 -9.47 27.17 3.87
C ILE A 216 -8.41 27.73 2.93
N THR A 217 -7.57 26.83 2.43
CA THR A 217 -6.48 27.16 1.49
C THR A 217 -6.89 26.96 0.04
N GLU A 218 -7.79 26.01 -0.23
CA GLU A 218 -8.25 25.68 -1.59
C GLU A 218 -9.73 25.31 -1.58
N ILE A 219 -10.46 25.69 -2.63
CA ILE A 219 -11.83 25.28 -2.92
C ILE A 219 -11.78 24.35 -4.12
N LEU A 220 -12.10 23.07 -3.92
CA LEU A 220 -12.03 22.05 -4.98
C LEU A 220 -13.26 22.12 -5.89
N GLY A 221 -14.39 22.53 -5.38
CA GLY A 221 -15.65 22.66 -6.12
C GLY A 221 -16.85 22.02 -5.43
N ASP A 222 -17.89 21.75 -6.20
CA ASP A 222 -19.11 21.12 -5.68
C ASP A 222 -18.88 19.62 -5.46
N ASN A 223 -19.46 19.07 -4.40
CA ASN A 223 -19.19 17.69 -3.95
C ASN A 223 -19.44 16.61 -5.02
N MET A 224 -20.38 16.81 -5.92
CA MET A 224 -20.74 15.86 -6.98
C MET A 224 -20.15 16.26 -8.36
N ALA A 225 -19.16 17.17 -8.39
CA ALA A 225 -18.50 17.53 -9.62
C ALA A 225 -17.70 16.34 -10.18
N LYS A 226 -17.70 16.17 -11.49
CA LYS A 226 -16.94 15.10 -12.17
C LYS A 226 -15.47 15.13 -11.80
N GLY A 227 -14.92 13.99 -11.35
CA GLY A 227 -13.52 13.85 -10.96
C GLY A 227 -13.22 14.30 -9.53
N MET A 228 -14.22 14.74 -8.77
CA MET A 228 -14.06 15.17 -7.37
C MET A 228 -13.53 14.05 -6.49
N GLU A 229 -13.95 12.81 -6.74
CA GLU A 229 -13.47 11.60 -6.06
C GLU A 229 -11.95 11.43 -6.16
N VAL A 230 -11.37 11.75 -7.34
CA VAL A 230 -9.91 11.71 -7.55
C VAL A 230 -9.23 12.87 -6.83
N GLU A 231 -9.79 14.09 -6.91
CA GLU A 231 -9.24 15.28 -6.24
C GLU A 231 -9.22 15.11 -4.72
N ILE A 232 -10.25 14.50 -4.14
CA ILE A 232 -10.31 14.15 -2.71
C ILE A 232 -9.25 13.11 -2.37
N ALA A 233 -9.17 12.00 -3.12
CA ALA A 233 -8.24 10.92 -2.86
C ALA A 233 -6.77 11.38 -2.96
N LEU A 234 -6.43 12.22 -3.95
CA LEU A 234 -5.07 12.76 -4.10
C LEU A 234 -4.60 13.49 -2.84
N ARG A 235 -5.47 14.27 -2.21
CA ARG A 235 -5.13 15.05 -1.01
C ARG A 235 -5.23 14.24 0.27
N ASN A 236 -6.20 13.32 0.37
CA ASN A 236 -6.34 12.43 1.53
C ASN A 236 -5.11 11.53 1.70
N HIS A 237 -4.50 11.14 0.58
CA HIS A 237 -3.32 10.28 0.55
C HIS A 237 -2.00 11.03 0.29
N ASP A 238 -1.99 12.37 0.36
CA ASP A 238 -0.81 13.21 0.13
C ASP A 238 -0.05 12.86 -1.17
N ILE A 239 -0.80 12.58 -2.26
CA ILE A 239 -0.22 12.26 -3.57
C ILE A 239 0.13 13.56 -4.31
N PRO A 240 1.41 13.79 -4.65
CA PRO A 240 1.82 14.92 -5.46
C PRO A 240 1.16 14.86 -6.84
N HIS A 241 0.32 15.83 -7.19
CA HIS A 241 -0.46 15.84 -8.44
C HIS A 241 -0.15 17.01 -9.36
N GLN A 242 0.54 18.03 -8.88
CA GLN A 242 1.06 19.14 -9.66
C GLN A 242 2.59 19.07 -9.71
N PHE A 243 3.20 19.40 -10.83
CA PHE A 243 4.66 19.49 -10.91
C PHE A 243 5.14 20.84 -10.39
N PRO A 244 6.17 20.87 -9.54
CA PRO A 244 6.77 22.14 -9.08
C PRO A 244 7.33 22.96 -10.26
N SER A 245 7.32 24.29 -10.13
CA SER A 245 7.84 25.21 -11.17
C SER A 245 9.32 24.93 -11.54
N ALA A 246 10.10 24.37 -10.63
CA ALA A 246 11.48 23.95 -10.90
C ALA A 246 11.53 22.80 -11.93
N VAL A 247 10.59 21.86 -11.84
CA VAL A 247 10.44 20.75 -12.80
C VAL A 247 9.98 21.29 -14.15
N GLU A 248 8.96 22.16 -14.16
CA GLU A 248 8.45 22.76 -15.40
C GLU A 248 9.53 23.54 -16.15
N LYS A 249 10.37 24.29 -15.43
CA LYS A 249 11.53 24.98 -16.01
C LYS A 249 12.57 24.00 -16.53
N TYR A 250 12.80 22.89 -15.80
CA TYR A 250 13.79 21.89 -16.16
C TYR A 250 13.42 21.16 -17.45
N VAL A 251 12.14 20.82 -17.65
CA VAL A 251 11.67 20.09 -18.83
C VAL A 251 11.61 20.92 -20.09
N LYS A 252 11.57 22.27 -20.01
CA LYS A 252 11.58 23.16 -21.19
C LYS A 252 12.81 23.01 -22.09
N LYS A 253 13.89 22.41 -21.58
CA LYS A 253 15.11 22.13 -22.35
C LYS A 253 14.99 20.89 -23.25
N PHE A 254 14.00 20.02 -23.02
CA PHE A 254 13.80 18.83 -23.81
C PHE A 254 13.00 19.15 -25.08
N THR A 255 13.41 18.53 -26.18
CA THR A 255 12.71 18.51 -27.45
C THR A 255 11.97 17.19 -27.61
N GLU A 256 11.15 17.04 -28.64
CA GLU A 256 10.45 15.76 -28.89
C GLU A 256 11.36 14.68 -29.49
N GLU A 257 12.53 15.08 -30.02
CA GLU A 257 13.49 14.20 -30.63
C GLU A 257 14.68 13.91 -29.72
N VAL A 258 15.24 12.71 -29.84
CA VAL A 258 16.45 12.29 -29.13
C VAL A 258 17.65 12.98 -29.75
N PRO A 259 18.44 13.76 -29.00
CA PRO A 259 19.64 14.41 -29.50
C PRO A 259 20.65 13.43 -30.07
N GLU A 260 21.30 13.74 -31.19
CA GLU A 260 22.32 12.88 -31.82
C GLU A 260 23.48 12.54 -30.87
N GLU A 261 23.83 13.49 -29.98
CA GLU A 261 24.85 13.29 -28.96
C GLU A 261 24.50 12.17 -27.99
N ALA A 262 23.21 12.02 -27.67
CA ALA A 262 22.71 10.98 -26.77
C ALA A 262 22.79 9.56 -27.39
N LYS A 263 22.85 9.48 -28.71
CA LYS A 263 22.96 8.21 -29.44
C LYS A 263 24.41 7.70 -29.55
N LYS A 264 25.41 8.59 -29.37
CA LYS A 264 26.84 8.23 -29.50
C LYS A 264 27.26 7.19 -28.44
N GLY A 265 28.01 6.18 -28.91
CA GLY A 265 28.54 5.13 -28.03
C GLY A 265 27.52 4.07 -27.59
N ARG A 266 26.30 4.14 -28.07
CA ARG A 266 25.24 3.15 -27.86
C ARG A 266 25.22 2.11 -28.97
N VAL A 267 24.73 0.91 -28.66
CA VAL A 267 24.48 -0.13 -29.66
C VAL A 267 23.30 0.30 -30.54
N ASP A 268 23.46 0.18 -31.85
CA ASP A 268 22.37 0.49 -32.79
C ASP A 268 21.49 -0.74 -33.03
N LEU A 269 20.25 -0.66 -32.55
CA LEU A 269 19.21 -1.70 -32.71
C LEU A 269 18.03 -1.23 -33.55
N ARG A 270 18.15 -0.13 -34.30
CA ARG A 270 17.05 0.43 -35.09
C ARG A 270 16.55 -0.51 -36.19
N ASN A 271 17.38 -1.41 -36.67
CA ASN A 271 17.03 -2.42 -37.68
C ASN A 271 16.48 -3.73 -37.06
N LEU A 272 16.58 -3.91 -35.74
CA LEU A 272 16.01 -5.06 -35.05
C LEU A 272 14.50 -4.84 -34.91
N PRO A 273 13.63 -5.78 -35.34
CA PRO A 273 12.18 -5.56 -35.37
C PRO A 273 11.54 -5.67 -33.97
N LEU A 274 12.01 -4.83 -33.05
CA LEU A 274 11.45 -4.65 -31.73
C LEU A 274 10.04 -4.05 -31.84
N VAL A 275 9.10 -4.55 -31.04
CA VAL A 275 7.72 -4.10 -30.99
C VAL A 275 7.30 -3.82 -29.55
N THR A 276 6.43 -2.81 -29.37
CA THR A 276 5.73 -2.59 -28.11
C THR A 276 4.39 -3.30 -28.13
N ILE A 277 4.00 -3.95 -27.02
CA ILE A 277 2.73 -4.68 -26.88
C ILE A 277 2.12 -4.29 -25.53
N ASP A 278 1.01 -3.52 -25.55
CA ASP A 278 0.36 -3.00 -24.35
C ASP A 278 -1.16 -2.84 -24.58
N GLY A 279 -1.88 -2.23 -23.64
CA GLY A 279 -3.29 -1.89 -23.77
C GLY A 279 -3.55 -0.85 -24.88
N GLU A 280 -4.81 -0.79 -25.33
CA GLU A 280 -5.24 0.16 -26.38
C GLU A 280 -5.02 1.63 -25.97
N ASP A 281 -5.20 1.94 -24.68
CA ASP A 281 -5.15 3.29 -24.13
C ASP A 281 -3.75 3.68 -23.60
N ALA A 282 -2.79 2.75 -23.61
CA ALA A 282 -1.43 3.01 -23.13
C ALA A 282 -0.70 4.07 -23.98
N ARG A 283 0.05 4.94 -23.33
CA ARG A 283 0.86 6.01 -23.95
C ARG A 283 2.32 6.00 -23.50
N ASP A 284 2.58 5.41 -22.36
CA ASP A 284 3.87 5.33 -21.66
C ASP A 284 4.50 3.94 -21.85
N PHE A 285 4.97 3.66 -23.08
CA PHE A 285 5.56 2.37 -23.41
C PHE A 285 6.95 2.23 -22.80
N ASP A 286 7.03 1.50 -21.67
CA ASP A 286 8.27 1.22 -20.97
C ASP A 286 9.13 0.19 -21.71
N ASP A 287 8.53 -0.81 -22.38
CA ASP A 287 9.21 -1.99 -22.91
C ASP A 287 8.89 -2.25 -24.39
N ALA A 288 9.89 -2.80 -25.07
CA ALA A 288 9.78 -3.40 -26.39
C ALA A 288 10.51 -4.74 -26.41
N VAL A 289 9.96 -5.70 -27.13
CA VAL A 289 10.45 -7.08 -27.17
C VAL A 289 10.71 -7.55 -28.58
N TYR A 290 11.70 -8.44 -28.69
CA TYR A 290 12.01 -9.20 -29.91
C TYR A 290 12.54 -10.56 -29.51
N CYS A 291 12.12 -11.60 -30.23
CA CYS A 291 12.56 -12.97 -30.00
C CYS A 291 12.86 -13.69 -31.30
N GLU A 292 13.91 -14.46 -31.28
CA GLU A 292 14.27 -15.35 -32.39
C GLU A 292 14.74 -16.72 -31.87
N LYS A 293 14.64 -17.73 -32.73
CA LYS A 293 15.17 -19.06 -32.47
C LYS A 293 16.68 -19.05 -32.41
N SER A 294 17.27 -19.67 -31.39
CA SER A 294 18.72 -19.81 -31.24
C SER A 294 19.06 -21.26 -30.85
N GLY A 295 19.53 -22.05 -31.82
CA GLY A 295 19.73 -23.47 -31.66
C GLY A 295 18.46 -24.20 -31.25
N LYS A 296 18.49 -24.89 -30.09
CA LYS A 296 17.30 -25.54 -29.49
C LYS A 296 16.47 -24.64 -28.59
N GLY A 297 16.95 -23.46 -28.31
CA GLY A 297 16.30 -22.47 -27.42
C GLY A 297 15.97 -21.19 -28.16
N TRP A 298 16.01 -20.08 -27.43
CA TRP A 298 15.66 -18.75 -27.93
C TRP A 298 16.66 -17.71 -27.49
N LYS A 299 16.74 -16.65 -28.28
CA LYS A 299 17.38 -15.39 -27.92
C LYS A 299 16.30 -14.32 -27.83
N LEU A 300 16.21 -13.69 -26.68
CA LEU A 300 15.21 -12.68 -26.35
C LEU A 300 15.89 -11.34 -26.06
N TRP A 301 15.40 -10.29 -26.67
CA TRP A 301 15.74 -8.91 -26.33
C TRP A 301 14.56 -8.24 -25.65
N VAL A 302 14.82 -7.68 -24.47
CA VAL A 302 13.91 -6.83 -23.74
C VAL A 302 14.59 -5.47 -23.65
N ALA A 303 14.06 -4.51 -24.42
CA ALA A 303 14.53 -3.13 -24.47
C ALA A 303 13.62 -2.28 -23.59
N ILE A 304 14.18 -1.63 -22.58
CA ILE A 304 13.46 -0.80 -21.62
C ILE A 304 13.84 0.66 -21.80
N ALA A 305 12.90 1.56 -21.74
CA ALA A 305 13.08 3.01 -21.85
C ALA A 305 14.22 3.51 -20.94
N ASP A 306 15.19 4.22 -21.50
CA ASP A 306 16.34 4.74 -20.73
C ASP A 306 16.01 6.05 -20.02
N VAL A 307 15.11 5.98 -19.03
CA VAL A 307 14.66 7.12 -18.22
C VAL A 307 15.83 7.76 -17.46
N SER A 308 16.81 6.96 -17.03
CA SER A 308 17.95 7.44 -16.26
C SER A 308 18.87 8.41 -17.03
N TYR A 309 18.80 8.40 -18.35
CA TYR A 309 19.48 9.38 -19.18
C TYR A 309 18.91 10.79 -19.02
N TYR A 310 17.60 10.93 -18.89
CA TYR A 310 16.90 12.20 -18.78
C TYR A 310 16.73 12.65 -17.33
N VAL A 311 16.40 11.73 -16.43
CA VAL A 311 16.18 11.96 -15.00
C VAL A 311 17.50 11.78 -14.24
N ARG A 312 18.31 12.85 -14.24
CA ARG A 312 19.62 12.83 -13.59
C ARG A 312 19.50 12.91 -12.08
N LEU A 313 20.31 12.14 -11.38
CA LEU A 313 20.33 12.10 -9.92
C LEU A 313 20.40 13.50 -9.31
N ARG A 314 19.56 13.75 -8.31
CA ARG A 314 19.45 15.03 -7.57
C ARG A 314 19.02 16.22 -8.45
N SER A 315 18.56 16.01 -9.65
CA SER A 315 17.88 17.06 -10.43
C SER A 315 16.50 17.36 -9.87
N ALA A 316 15.87 18.45 -10.32
CA ALA A 316 14.49 18.74 -9.94
C ALA A 316 13.53 17.63 -10.35
N LEU A 317 13.75 16.98 -11.52
CA LEU A 317 13.00 15.81 -11.98
C LEU A 317 13.19 14.60 -11.05
N ASP A 318 14.42 14.33 -10.65
CA ASP A 318 14.73 13.20 -9.79
C ASP A 318 14.10 13.35 -8.39
N THR A 319 14.20 14.57 -7.83
CA THR A 319 13.58 14.88 -6.54
C THR A 319 12.07 14.67 -6.58
N GLU A 320 11.42 15.12 -7.65
CA GLU A 320 9.96 14.96 -7.81
C GLU A 320 9.58 13.51 -8.11
N ALA A 321 10.33 12.80 -8.96
CA ALA A 321 10.12 11.38 -9.22
C ALA A 321 10.26 10.53 -7.95
N TYR A 322 11.22 10.86 -7.09
CA TYR A 322 11.36 10.26 -5.76
C TYR A 322 10.14 10.55 -4.88
N ASN A 323 9.70 11.81 -4.77
CA ASN A 323 8.54 12.17 -3.94
C ASN A 323 7.27 11.44 -4.36
N ARG A 324 7.07 11.26 -5.67
CA ARG A 324 5.95 10.50 -6.24
C ARG A 324 6.12 8.99 -6.02
N GLY A 325 7.32 8.47 -6.19
CA GLY A 325 7.69 7.06 -6.07
C GLY A 325 7.19 6.19 -7.22
N ASN A 326 5.97 6.43 -7.67
CA ASN A 326 5.34 5.74 -8.80
C ASN A 326 4.24 6.58 -9.46
N SER A 327 3.84 6.22 -10.68
CA SER A 327 2.61 6.72 -11.30
C SER A 327 1.39 6.11 -10.62
N VAL A 328 0.28 6.85 -10.55
CA VAL A 328 -0.98 6.39 -9.95
C VAL A 328 -2.06 6.34 -11.03
N TYR A 329 -2.64 5.15 -11.22
CA TYR A 329 -3.61 4.88 -12.28
C TYR A 329 -5.02 4.80 -11.70
N PHE A 330 -5.74 5.93 -11.68
CA PHE A 330 -7.16 5.95 -11.36
C PHE A 330 -8.00 5.46 -12.56
N PRO A 331 -9.23 4.99 -12.36
CA PRO A 331 -10.05 4.45 -13.42
C PRO A 331 -10.25 5.38 -14.63
N ASN A 332 -10.24 6.69 -14.43
CA ASN A 332 -10.48 7.72 -15.45
C ASN A 332 -9.34 8.74 -15.60
N ARG A 333 -8.25 8.60 -14.83
CA ARG A 333 -7.15 9.57 -14.83
C ARG A 333 -5.85 8.92 -14.39
N VAL A 334 -4.75 9.33 -15.00
CA VAL A 334 -3.39 8.96 -14.58
C VAL A 334 -2.70 10.17 -13.92
N VAL A 335 -2.06 9.97 -12.78
CA VAL A 335 -1.13 10.92 -12.18
C VAL A 335 0.29 10.37 -12.39
N PRO A 336 1.02 10.86 -13.40
CA PRO A 336 2.28 10.26 -13.82
C PRO A 336 3.41 10.60 -12.84
N MET A 337 4.39 9.69 -12.69
CA MET A 337 5.63 9.94 -11.94
C MET A 337 6.49 11.01 -12.63
N LEU A 338 6.49 11.06 -13.94
CA LEU A 338 7.27 11.99 -14.75
C LEU A 338 6.35 12.88 -15.61
N PRO A 339 6.75 14.12 -15.95
CA PRO A 339 6.01 14.95 -16.88
C PRO A 339 5.77 14.28 -18.24
N GLU A 340 4.62 14.56 -18.87
CA GLU A 340 4.18 13.88 -20.10
C GLU A 340 5.17 13.99 -21.28
N ILE A 341 5.93 15.07 -21.37
CA ILE A 341 7.01 15.20 -22.38
C ILE A 341 8.05 14.08 -22.28
N LEU A 342 8.22 13.51 -21.08
CA LEU A 342 9.07 12.35 -20.86
C LEU A 342 8.27 11.06 -20.88
N SER A 343 7.22 10.94 -20.05
CA SER A 343 6.49 9.66 -19.89
C SER A 343 5.79 9.22 -21.17
N ASN A 344 5.16 10.12 -21.90
CA ASN A 344 4.46 9.82 -23.16
C ASN A 344 5.30 10.16 -24.40
N GLY A 345 6.36 10.99 -24.24
CA GLY A 345 7.23 11.50 -25.29
C GLY A 345 8.57 10.78 -25.38
N LEU A 346 9.64 11.44 -24.88
CA LEU A 346 11.03 11.01 -25.09
C LEU A 346 11.38 9.65 -24.50
N CYS A 347 10.77 9.28 -23.37
CA CYS A 347 11.00 7.98 -22.75
C CYS A 347 10.14 6.89 -23.36
N SER A 348 8.89 7.20 -23.74
CA SER A 348 7.99 6.21 -24.33
C SER A 348 8.56 5.64 -25.62
N LEU A 349 8.61 4.31 -25.74
CA LEU A 349 9.12 3.60 -26.91
C LEU A 349 8.12 3.63 -28.07
N ASN A 350 7.74 4.85 -28.46
CA ASN A 350 6.80 5.12 -29.54
C ASN A 350 7.27 4.54 -30.88
N PRO A 351 6.36 4.11 -31.77
CA PRO A 351 6.72 3.47 -33.03
C PRO A 351 7.33 4.49 -34.02
N GLN A 352 8.22 4.01 -34.87
CA GLN A 352 8.82 4.73 -36.01
C GLN A 352 9.64 5.98 -35.63
N VAL A 353 10.12 6.05 -34.37
CA VAL A 353 11.01 7.12 -33.90
C VAL A 353 12.17 6.53 -33.08
N ASP A 354 13.32 7.20 -33.13
CA ASP A 354 14.48 6.79 -32.36
C ASP A 354 14.24 7.00 -30.85
N ARG A 355 14.55 5.98 -30.05
CA ARG A 355 14.44 6.02 -28.59
C ARG A 355 15.67 5.43 -27.92
N LEU A 356 16.07 6.02 -26.80
CA LEU A 356 17.14 5.48 -25.98
C LEU A 356 16.59 4.37 -25.10
N CYS A 357 17.31 3.25 -25.05
CA CYS A 357 16.90 2.12 -24.20
C CYS A 357 18.09 1.47 -23.48
N MET A 358 17.77 0.81 -22.39
CA MET A 358 18.61 -0.18 -21.70
C MET A 358 18.11 -1.55 -22.13
N VAL A 359 18.99 -2.37 -22.67
CA VAL A 359 18.63 -3.68 -23.21
C VAL A 359 19.11 -4.78 -22.29
N CYS A 360 18.23 -5.72 -22.00
CA CYS A 360 18.55 -7.03 -21.46
C CYS A 360 18.44 -8.05 -22.61
N GLU A 361 19.55 -8.53 -23.09
CA GLU A 361 19.63 -9.59 -24.10
C GLU A 361 19.87 -10.91 -23.40
N MET A 362 19.03 -11.90 -23.65
CA MET A 362 18.97 -13.15 -22.88
C MET A 362 19.01 -14.37 -23.80
N HIS A 363 19.72 -15.42 -23.35
CA HIS A 363 19.68 -16.75 -23.95
C HIS A 363 18.85 -17.69 -23.08
N ILE A 364 17.83 -18.31 -23.67
CA ILE A 364 16.89 -19.19 -22.98
C ILE A 364 16.98 -20.58 -23.60
N SER A 365 17.15 -21.61 -22.75
CA SER A 365 17.17 -23.02 -23.21
C SER A 365 15.80 -23.49 -23.66
N ALA A 366 15.73 -24.60 -24.39
CA ALA A 366 14.49 -25.28 -24.78
C ALA A 366 13.58 -25.66 -23.59
N LYS A 367 14.10 -25.68 -22.36
CA LYS A 367 13.36 -25.96 -21.14
C LYS A 367 12.88 -24.68 -20.42
N GLY A 368 13.00 -23.50 -21.04
CA GLY A 368 12.59 -22.22 -20.44
C GLY A 368 13.54 -21.73 -19.34
N LYS A 369 14.80 -22.19 -19.29
CA LYS A 369 15.76 -21.75 -18.29
C LYS A 369 16.66 -20.66 -18.88
N LEU A 370 16.79 -19.52 -18.18
CA LEU A 370 17.76 -18.48 -18.47
C LEU A 370 19.18 -19.06 -18.32
N THR A 371 19.98 -19.02 -19.40
CA THR A 371 21.33 -19.60 -19.44
C THR A 371 22.42 -18.56 -19.49
N ASP A 372 22.16 -17.44 -20.13
CA ASP A 372 23.11 -16.30 -20.23
C ASP A 372 22.34 -15.01 -20.47
N TYR A 373 22.91 -13.89 -20.08
CA TYR A 373 22.34 -12.56 -20.30
C TYR A 373 23.43 -11.48 -20.34
N ARG A 374 23.14 -10.38 -21.02
CA ARG A 374 23.97 -9.18 -21.01
C ARG A 374 23.14 -7.90 -21.02
N PHE A 375 23.65 -6.85 -20.38
CA PHE A 375 23.06 -5.52 -20.39
C PHE A 375 23.91 -4.55 -21.21
N TYR A 376 23.26 -3.65 -21.90
CA TYR A 376 23.93 -2.55 -22.62
C TYR A 376 22.95 -1.42 -22.95
N GLU A 377 23.52 -0.22 -23.15
CA GLU A 377 22.78 0.96 -23.60
C GLU A 377 22.66 0.90 -25.13
N ALA A 378 21.47 1.16 -25.66
CA ALA A 378 21.17 1.09 -27.09
C ALA A 378 20.30 2.25 -27.58
N VAL A 379 20.24 2.38 -28.90
CA VAL A 379 19.23 3.17 -29.64
C VAL A 379 18.38 2.19 -30.40
N MET A 380 17.08 2.31 -30.26
CA MET A 380 16.12 1.47 -30.96
C MET A 380 15.09 2.30 -31.74
N ASN A 381 14.37 1.64 -32.63
CA ASN A 381 13.17 2.13 -33.27
C ASN A 381 12.09 1.05 -33.18
N SER A 382 10.95 1.33 -32.56
CA SER A 382 9.86 0.36 -32.47
C SER A 382 9.19 0.22 -33.83
N HIS A 383 9.19 -0.99 -34.39
CA HIS A 383 8.64 -1.27 -35.72
C HIS A 383 7.11 -1.26 -35.75
N ALA A 384 6.47 -1.52 -34.62
CA ALA A 384 5.01 -1.43 -34.48
C ALA A 384 4.60 -1.22 -33.05
N ARG A 385 3.53 -0.43 -32.84
CA ARG A 385 2.73 -0.43 -31.63
C ARG A 385 1.63 -1.47 -31.79
N LEU A 386 1.79 -2.59 -31.13
CA LEU A 386 0.78 -3.64 -31.06
C LEU A 386 -0.02 -3.53 -29.76
N THR A 387 -1.20 -4.15 -29.74
CA THR A 387 -2.01 -4.28 -28.52
C THR A 387 -2.19 -5.75 -28.16
N TYR A 388 -2.50 -6.03 -26.89
CA TYR A 388 -2.76 -7.40 -26.44
C TYR A 388 -3.86 -8.07 -27.30
N THR A 389 -4.89 -7.33 -27.68
CA THR A 389 -5.98 -7.83 -28.54
C THR A 389 -5.49 -8.18 -29.94
N LYS A 390 -4.68 -7.29 -30.56
CA LYS A 390 -4.12 -7.53 -31.90
C LYS A 390 -3.17 -8.73 -31.93
N VAL A 391 -2.30 -8.83 -30.93
CA VAL A 391 -1.35 -9.97 -30.84
C VAL A 391 -2.10 -11.28 -30.64
N ALA A 392 -3.12 -11.32 -29.79
CA ALA A 392 -3.96 -12.51 -29.63
C ALA A 392 -4.62 -12.89 -30.95
N ALA A 393 -5.26 -11.96 -31.67
CA ALA A 393 -5.88 -12.22 -32.95
C ALA A 393 -4.88 -12.71 -34.03
N ILE A 394 -3.65 -12.13 -34.08
CA ILE A 394 -2.58 -12.62 -34.97
C ILE A 394 -2.21 -14.07 -34.66
N LEU A 395 -2.08 -14.42 -33.37
CA LEU A 395 -1.75 -15.80 -32.93
C LEU A 395 -2.90 -16.77 -33.20
N ASP A 396 -4.15 -16.30 -33.12
CA ASP A 396 -5.36 -17.07 -33.42
C ASP A 396 -5.62 -17.22 -34.92
N GLY A 397 -4.83 -16.54 -35.80
CA GLY A 397 -4.87 -16.75 -37.24
C GLY A 397 -5.66 -15.71 -38.02
N ASP A 398 -5.90 -14.49 -37.49
CA ASP A 398 -6.56 -13.39 -38.22
C ASP A 398 -5.76 -13.00 -39.47
N ASP A 399 -6.31 -13.29 -40.65
CA ASP A 399 -5.65 -13.11 -41.95
C ASP A 399 -5.33 -11.65 -42.26
N GLU A 400 -6.20 -10.69 -41.90
CA GLU A 400 -6.00 -9.27 -42.14
C GLU A 400 -4.83 -8.73 -41.34
N LEU A 401 -4.81 -9.00 -40.03
CA LEU A 401 -3.73 -8.56 -39.15
C LEU A 401 -2.42 -9.26 -39.48
N ARG A 402 -2.44 -10.55 -39.82
CA ARG A 402 -1.25 -11.30 -40.26
C ARG A 402 -0.67 -10.73 -41.54
N SER A 403 -1.51 -10.38 -42.50
CA SER A 403 -1.07 -9.72 -43.74
C SER A 403 -0.47 -8.34 -43.48
N ARG A 404 -1.13 -7.54 -42.62
CA ARG A 404 -0.67 -6.20 -42.26
C ARG A 404 0.68 -6.22 -41.52
N TYR A 405 0.92 -7.18 -40.66
CA TYR A 405 2.15 -7.31 -39.86
C TYR A 405 3.02 -8.48 -40.31
N GLN A 406 2.96 -8.88 -41.59
CA GLN A 406 3.62 -10.04 -42.16
C GLN A 406 5.08 -10.22 -41.73
N GLY A 407 5.88 -9.14 -41.69
CA GLY A 407 7.29 -9.19 -41.24
C GLY A 407 7.48 -9.44 -39.75
N LEU A 408 6.45 -9.24 -38.93
CA LEU A 408 6.52 -9.42 -37.46
C LEU A 408 5.91 -10.74 -37.00
N VAL A 409 5.02 -11.33 -37.77
CA VAL A 409 4.30 -12.57 -37.40
C VAL A 409 5.25 -13.70 -36.97
N PRO A 410 6.35 -14.03 -37.68
CA PRO A 410 7.26 -15.09 -37.24
C PRO A 410 7.86 -14.85 -35.86
N HIS A 411 8.13 -13.60 -35.51
CA HIS A 411 8.72 -13.21 -34.21
C HIS A 411 7.69 -13.27 -33.09
N LEU A 412 6.43 -12.94 -33.36
CA LEU A 412 5.32 -13.10 -32.41
C LEU A 412 5.02 -14.57 -32.14
N GLU A 413 5.10 -15.42 -33.17
CA GLU A 413 4.98 -16.87 -33.01
C GLU A 413 6.12 -17.46 -32.17
N GLU A 414 7.36 -17.00 -32.37
CA GLU A 414 8.49 -17.43 -31.55
C GLU A 414 8.41 -16.91 -30.10
N LEU A 415 7.86 -15.70 -29.86
CA LEU A 415 7.52 -15.22 -28.52
C LEU A 415 6.49 -16.13 -27.84
N HIS A 416 5.48 -16.58 -28.58
CA HIS A 416 4.47 -17.52 -28.07
C HIS A 416 5.06 -18.89 -27.75
N HIS A 417 5.93 -19.43 -28.62
CA HIS A 417 6.64 -20.69 -28.35
C HIS A 417 7.55 -20.59 -27.12
N LEU A 418 8.26 -19.46 -26.97
CA LEU A 418 9.06 -19.18 -25.79
C LEU A 418 8.18 -19.14 -24.52
N TYR A 419 7.05 -18.41 -24.56
CA TYR A 419 6.09 -18.35 -23.46
C TYR A 419 5.63 -19.74 -23.01
N GLN A 420 5.29 -20.63 -23.95
CA GLN A 420 4.90 -22.00 -23.61
C GLN A 420 6.00 -22.77 -22.86
N ALA A 421 7.27 -22.55 -23.22
CA ALA A 421 8.40 -23.16 -22.53
C ALA A 421 8.58 -22.55 -21.11
N LEU A 422 8.42 -21.22 -20.98
CA LEU A 422 8.49 -20.50 -19.70
C LEU A 422 7.37 -20.90 -18.75
N LEU A 423 6.15 -21.07 -19.26
CA LEU A 423 5.00 -21.51 -18.47
C LEU A 423 5.25 -22.94 -17.89
N LYS A 424 5.85 -23.84 -18.68
CA LYS A 424 6.25 -25.16 -18.18
C LYS A 424 7.32 -25.03 -17.08
N ALA A 425 8.32 -24.17 -17.28
CA ALA A 425 9.35 -23.93 -16.28
C ALA A 425 8.79 -23.30 -15.01
N ARG A 426 7.85 -22.33 -15.12
CA ARG A 426 7.13 -21.70 -14.01
C ARG A 426 6.38 -22.74 -13.16
N LYS A 427 5.62 -23.65 -13.82
CA LYS A 427 4.92 -24.74 -13.13
C LYS A 427 5.89 -25.71 -12.43
N GLN A 428 7.02 -26.08 -13.08
CA GLN A 428 8.04 -26.97 -12.49
C GLN A 428 8.73 -26.33 -11.28
N ARG A 429 8.95 -25.00 -11.32
CA ARG A 429 9.49 -24.23 -10.19
C ARG A 429 8.50 -24.18 -9.02
N GLY A 430 7.20 -24.27 -9.31
CA GLY A 430 6.12 -24.22 -8.32
C GLY A 430 5.76 -22.80 -7.93
N ALA A 431 5.82 -21.85 -8.86
CA ALA A 431 5.26 -20.52 -8.65
C ALA A 431 3.76 -20.63 -8.35
N ILE A 432 3.27 -19.81 -7.43
CA ILE A 432 1.86 -19.76 -7.07
C ILE A 432 1.16 -18.89 -8.13
N ASP A 433 0.20 -19.48 -8.85
CA ASP A 433 -0.55 -18.78 -9.88
C ASP A 433 -1.97 -18.49 -9.39
N PHE A 434 -2.35 -17.21 -9.32
CA PHE A 434 -3.65 -16.77 -8.88
C PHE A 434 -4.47 -16.30 -10.08
N GLU A 435 -5.63 -16.86 -10.27
CA GLU A 435 -6.61 -16.35 -11.22
C GLU A 435 -7.51 -15.32 -10.51
N THR A 436 -7.03 -14.07 -10.39
CA THR A 436 -7.83 -12.98 -9.83
C THR A 436 -8.59 -12.27 -10.95
N ILE A 437 -9.88 -12.01 -10.70
CA ILE A 437 -10.71 -11.24 -11.62
C ILE A 437 -10.46 -9.75 -11.32
N GLU A 438 -9.85 -9.06 -12.25
CA GLU A 438 -9.75 -7.60 -12.25
C GLU A 438 -10.95 -7.03 -13.01
N THR A 439 -11.44 -5.86 -12.62
CA THR A 439 -12.57 -5.18 -13.28
C THR A 439 -12.14 -3.84 -13.85
N LYS A 440 -12.65 -3.50 -15.02
CA LYS A 440 -12.53 -2.16 -15.62
C LYS A 440 -13.89 -1.48 -15.64
N PHE A 441 -13.87 -0.17 -15.47
CA PHE A 441 -15.05 0.67 -15.59
C PHE A 441 -15.14 1.24 -17.01
N ILE A 442 -16.30 1.11 -17.63
CA ILE A 442 -16.61 1.76 -18.90
C ILE A 442 -17.44 3.00 -18.57
N PHE A 443 -16.95 4.15 -18.99
CA PHE A 443 -17.59 5.43 -18.71
C PHE A 443 -18.42 5.91 -19.90
N ASN A 444 -19.59 6.48 -19.63
CA ASN A 444 -20.41 7.16 -20.61
C ASN A 444 -19.86 8.58 -20.91
N ALA A 445 -20.48 9.29 -21.86
CA ALA A 445 -20.07 10.65 -22.26
C ALA A 445 -20.12 11.67 -21.11
N MET A 446 -20.93 11.43 -20.08
CA MET A 446 -21.03 12.26 -18.88
C MET A 446 -19.96 11.94 -17.85
N GLY A 447 -19.14 10.88 -18.08
CA GLY A 447 -18.08 10.43 -17.18
C GLY A 447 -18.57 9.63 -15.96
N ARG A 448 -19.81 9.12 -16.00
CA ARG A 448 -20.34 8.15 -15.05
C ARG A 448 -20.11 6.75 -15.56
N ILE A 449 -20.04 5.77 -14.67
CA ILE A 449 -19.94 4.36 -15.05
C ILE A 449 -21.20 3.98 -15.86
N ASP A 450 -20.97 3.50 -17.09
CA ASP A 450 -22.00 2.86 -17.92
C ASP A 450 -22.14 1.38 -17.53
N ARG A 451 -21.00 0.67 -17.43
CA ARG A 451 -20.93 -0.73 -17.02
C ARG A 451 -19.57 -1.10 -16.44
N ILE A 452 -19.55 -2.17 -15.67
CA ILE A 452 -18.36 -2.76 -15.07
C ILE A 452 -18.11 -4.10 -15.77
N GLU A 453 -16.91 -4.27 -16.34
CA GLU A 453 -16.54 -5.47 -17.08
C GLU A 453 -15.32 -6.16 -16.47
N PRO A 454 -15.28 -7.50 -16.44
CA PRO A 454 -14.05 -8.20 -16.06
C PRO A 454 -12.97 -8.01 -17.12
N VAL A 455 -11.73 -7.84 -16.67
CA VAL A 455 -10.57 -7.83 -17.57
C VAL A 455 -10.22 -9.26 -17.95
N VAL A 456 -10.36 -9.57 -19.24
CA VAL A 456 -10.00 -10.88 -19.78
C VAL A 456 -8.53 -10.86 -20.18
N ARG A 457 -7.69 -11.60 -19.46
CA ARG A 457 -6.27 -11.77 -19.78
C ARG A 457 -6.08 -12.89 -20.79
N ASN A 458 -5.53 -12.55 -21.97
CA ASN A 458 -5.19 -13.51 -23.03
C ASN A 458 -3.69 -13.88 -22.99
N ASP A 459 -3.26 -14.76 -23.90
CA ASP A 459 -1.86 -15.22 -23.94
C ASP A 459 -0.88 -14.08 -24.25
N ALA A 460 -1.28 -13.02 -24.99
CA ALA A 460 -0.41 -11.87 -25.23
C ALA A 460 -0.01 -11.12 -23.95
N HIS A 461 -0.94 -10.98 -22.98
CA HIS A 461 -0.62 -10.44 -21.65
C HIS A 461 0.43 -11.30 -20.94
N LYS A 462 0.27 -12.62 -21.00
CA LYS A 462 1.14 -13.58 -20.31
C LYS A 462 2.53 -13.67 -20.98
N ILE A 463 2.61 -13.51 -22.31
CA ILE A 463 3.87 -13.43 -23.06
C ILE A 463 4.71 -12.27 -22.51
N ILE A 464 4.13 -11.06 -22.46
CA ILE A 464 4.86 -9.88 -21.97
C ILE A 464 5.21 -10.04 -20.48
N GLU A 465 4.29 -10.52 -19.64
CA GLU A 465 4.56 -10.80 -18.23
C GLU A 465 5.80 -11.70 -18.04
N GLU A 466 5.88 -12.83 -18.75
CA GLU A 466 7.01 -13.75 -18.63
C GLU A 466 8.32 -13.15 -19.18
N CYS A 467 8.27 -12.37 -20.25
CA CYS A 467 9.45 -11.64 -20.75
C CYS A 467 9.97 -10.65 -19.71
N MET A 468 9.07 -9.90 -19.07
CA MET A 468 9.40 -8.94 -18.01
C MET A 468 9.93 -9.62 -16.76
N ILE A 469 9.35 -10.76 -16.34
CA ILE A 469 9.85 -11.55 -15.22
C ILE A 469 11.28 -12.02 -15.48
N LEU A 470 11.59 -12.51 -16.69
CA LEU A 470 12.95 -12.92 -17.04
C LEU A 470 13.95 -11.77 -16.99
N ALA A 471 13.60 -10.61 -17.55
CA ALA A 471 14.47 -9.43 -17.51
C ALA A 471 14.71 -8.94 -16.06
N ASN A 472 13.69 -9.00 -15.23
CA ASN A 472 13.76 -8.67 -13.80
C ASN A 472 14.69 -9.66 -13.03
N ILE A 473 14.61 -10.96 -13.33
CA ILE A 473 15.51 -11.98 -12.78
C ILE A 473 16.94 -11.70 -13.24
N ALA A 474 17.16 -11.45 -14.53
CA ALA A 474 18.50 -11.16 -15.07
C ALA A 474 19.12 -9.92 -14.42
N ALA A 475 18.30 -8.87 -14.19
CA ALA A 475 18.76 -7.65 -13.53
C ALA A 475 19.12 -7.88 -12.06
N ALA A 476 18.32 -8.64 -11.31
CA ALA A 476 18.62 -9.01 -9.93
C ALA A 476 19.92 -9.80 -9.84
N ASN A 477 20.08 -10.85 -10.68
CA ASN A 477 21.28 -11.67 -10.74
C ASN A 477 22.52 -10.85 -11.13
N PHE A 478 22.36 -9.85 -12.01
CA PHE A 478 23.46 -8.98 -12.41
C PHE A 478 23.98 -8.15 -11.24
N MET A 479 23.08 -7.55 -10.46
CA MET A 479 23.43 -6.77 -9.27
C MET A 479 24.08 -7.64 -8.19
N GLU A 480 23.50 -8.81 -7.91
CA GLU A 480 24.00 -9.76 -6.91
C GLU A 480 25.40 -10.27 -7.27
N LYS A 481 25.61 -10.67 -8.53
CA LYS A 481 26.91 -11.13 -9.06
C LYS A 481 28.01 -10.09 -8.87
N HIS A 482 27.70 -8.81 -9.02
CA HIS A 482 28.64 -7.70 -8.85
C HIS A 482 28.70 -7.17 -7.42
N LYS A 483 27.85 -7.69 -6.51
CA LYS A 483 27.72 -7.23 -5.11
C LYS A 483 27.44 -5.72 -5.04
N GLU A 484 26.66 -5.21 -5.97
CA GLU A 484 26.26 -3.82 -6.00
C GLU A 484 24.93 -3.65 -5.26
N PRO A 485 24.83 -2.71 -4.32
CA PRO A 485 23.56 -2.43 -3.62
C PRO A 485 22.43 -2.13 -4.59
N ALA A 486 21.28 -2.78 -4.38
CA ALA A 486 20.09 -2.64 -5.21
C ALA A 486 18.81 -2.76 -4.37
N LEU A 487 17.68 -2.34 -4.94
CA LEU A 487 16.37 -2.64 -4.40
C LEU A 487 15.86 -3.95 -4.99
N TYR A 488 15.67 -4.94 -4.12
CA TYR A 488 15.00 -6.19 -4.47
C TYR A 488 13.51 -6.07 -4.22
N ARG A 489 12.71 -6.75 -5.03
CA ARG A 489 11.29 -6.97 -4.77
C ARG A 489 11.16 -8.27 -4.00
N ILE A 490 11.10 -8.17 -2.70
CA ILE A 490 11.07 -9.33 -1.81
C ILE A 490 9.63 -9.72 -1.45
N HIS A 491 9.40 -11.02 -1.28
CA HIS A 491 8.15 -11.56 -0.78
C HIS A 491 8.46 -12.63 0.27
N ALA A 492 8.28 -12.27 1.53
CA ALA A 492 8.57 -13.16 2.65
C ALA A 492 7.61 -14.36 2.70
N VAL A 493 8.06 -15.44 3.30
CA VAL A 493 7.19 -16.59 3.63
C VAL A 493 6.03 -16.16 4.54
N PRO A 494 4.88 -16.86 4.50
CA PRO A 494 3.76 -16.58 5.39
C PRO A 494 4.14 -16.65 6.88
N SER A 495 3.56 -15.77 7.70
CA SER A 495 3.77 -15.85 9.15
C SER A 495 3.14 -17.12 9.74
N GLU A 496 3.69 -17.62 10.84
CA GLU A 496 3.17 -18.83 11.53
C GLU A 496 1.69 -18.69 11.91
N GLU A 497 1.26 -17.50 12.33
CA GLU A 497 -0.13 -17.21 12.69
C GLU A 497 -1.08 -17.33 11.49
N LYS A 498 -0.69 -16.70 10.37
CA LYS A 498 -1.44 -16.77 9.12
C LYS A 498 -1.50 -18.19 8.57
N LEU A 499 -0.37 -18.92 8.62
CA LEU A 499 -0.29 -20.31 8.21
C LEU A 499 -1.19 -21.21 9.06
N THR A 500 -1.17 -21.04 10.39
CA THR A 500 -2.01 -21.80 11.33
C THR A 500 -3.49 -21.54 11.06
N SER A 501 -3.87 -20.29 10.86
CA SER A 501 -5.24 -19.89 10.55
C SER A 501 -5.71 -20.48 9.20
N PHE A 502 -4.85 -20.45 8.19
CA PHE A 502 -5.15 -21.03 6.87
C PHE A 502 -5.30 -22.56 6.94
N ARG A 503 -4.47 -23.25 7.70
CA ARG A 503 -4.58 -24.70 7.89
C ARG A 503 -5.86 -25.09 8.64
N ALA A 504 -6.26 -24.33 9.63
CA ALA A 504 -7.53 -24.53 10.31
C ALA A 504 -8.71 -24.39 9.35
N PHE A 505 -8.68 -23.37 8.48
CA PHE A 505 -9.67 -23.20 7.42
C PHE A 505 -9.69 -24.38 6.42
N LEU A 506 -8.53 -24.81 5.92
CA LEU A 506 -8.43 -25.95 4.99
C LEU A 506 -8.98 -27.23 5.59
N SER A 507 -8.71 -27.50 6.86
CA SER A 507 -9.25 -28.68 7.58
C SER A 507 -10.78 -28.71 7.58
N GLU A 508 -11.44 -27.53 7.70
CA GLU A 508 -12.91 -27.44 7.62
C GLU A 508 -13.44 -27.73 6.20
N CYS A 509 -12.63 -27.44 5.16
CA CYS A 509 -12.92 -27.75 3.76
C CYS A 509 -12.59 -29.21 3.41
N GLY A 510 -12.09 -30.03 4.38
CA GLY A 510 -11.63 -31.39 4.14
C GLY A 510 -10.32 -31.47 3.35
N LEU A 511 -9.49 -30.42 3.44
CA LEU A 511 -8.22 -30.29 2.74
C LEU A 511 -7.06 -30.16 3.74
N SER A 512 -5.84 -30.39 3.26
CA SER A 512 -4.63 -30.18 4.01
C SER A 512 -3.54 -29.56 3.15
N LEU A 513 -2.74 -28.67 3.74
CA LEU A 513 -1.52 -28.14 3.12
C LEU A 513 -0.32 -28.96 3.57
N GLU A 514 0.40 -29.55 2.62
CA GLU A 514 1.64 -30.30 2.86
C GLU A 514 2.77 -29.39 3.39
N GLY A 515 3.95 -29.92 3.66
CA GLY A 515 5.14 -29.15 4.06
C GLY A 515 5.23 -28.78 5.56
N GLY A 516 4.35 -29.27 6.43
CA GLY A 516 4.43 -29.01 7.90
C GLY A 516 4.43 -27.51 8.23
N MET A 517 5.28 -27.07 9.15
CA MET A 517 5.39 -25.65 9.57
C MET A 517 6.13 -24.76 8.58
N LYS A 518 6.73 -25.32 7.52
CA LYS A 518 7.46 -24.58 6.49
C LYS A 518 7.06 -25.07 5.09
N PRO A 519 5.79 -24.86 4.68
CA PRO A 519 5.34 -25.25 3.35
C PRO A 519 6.11 -24.45 2.29
N THR A 520 6.46 -25.13 1.21
CA THR A 520 7.08 -24.53 0.03
C THR A 520 6.02 -24.02 -0.94
N THR A 521 6.41 -23.21 -1.90
CA THR A 521 5.52 -22.74 -2.97
C THR A 521 4.90 -23.89 -3.77
N LYS A 522 5.64 -25.03 -3.92
CA LYS A 522 5.12 -26.25 -4.57
C LYS A 522 3.95 -26.86 -3.83
N ASP A 523 3.96 -26.80 -2.49
CA ASP A 523 2.86 -27.30 -1.67
C ASP A 523 1.58 -26.46 -1.90
N TYR A 524 1.74 -25.13 -2.01
CA TYR A 524 0.64 -24.22 -2.36
C TYR A 524 0.14 -24.42 -3.79
N ALA A 525 1.04 -24.54 -4.77
CA ALA A 525 0.68 -24.80 -6.16
C ALA A 525 -0.07 -26.13 -6.31
N LYS A 526 0.37 -27.18 -5.60
CA LYS A 526 -0.31 -28.48 -5.55
C LYS A 526 -1.71 -28.38 -4.95
N LEU A 527 -1.87 -27.59 -3.87
CA LEU A 527 -3.19 -27.33 -3.28
C LEU A 527 -4.12 -26.63 -4.27
N LEU A 528 -3.65 -25.61 -4.97
CA LEU A 528 -4.45 -24.88 -5.98
C LEU A 528 -4.90 -25.80 -7.11
N GLU A 529 -4.02 -26.67 -7.61
CA GLU A 529 -4.38 -27.66 -8.64
C GLU A 529 -5.43 -28.67 -8.12
N GLN A 530 -5.33 -29.12 -6.86
CA GLN A 530 -6.32 -30.03 -6.25
C GLN A 530 -7.72 -29.41 -6.11
N VAL A 531 -7.79 -28.08 -5.98
CA VAL A 531 -9.07 -27.41 -5.75
C VAL A 531 -9.67 -26.78 -7.00
N LYS A 532 -8.99 -26.81 -8.14
CA LYS A 532 -9.35 -26.13 -9.38
C LYS A 532 -10.80 -26.38 -9.83
N ASP A 533 -11.25 -27.63 -9.78
CA ASP A 533 -12.60 -28.04 -10.22
C ASP A 533 -13.63 -28.02 -9.07
N ARG A 534 -13.29 -27.55 -7.90
CA ARG A 534 -14.19 -27.50 -6.75
C ARG A 534 -15.10 -26.28 -6.80
N PRO A 535 -16.35 -26.38 -6.33
CA PRO A 535 -17.26 -25.22 -6.26
C PRO A 535 -16.78 -24.10 -5.34
N ASP A 536 -15.86 -24.41 -4.41
CA ASP A 536 -15.30 -23.48 -3.41
C ASP A 536 -13.86 -23.07 -3.74
N HIS A 537 -13.39 -23.26 -5.00
CA HIS A 537 -12.00 -22.98 -5.37
C HIS A 537 -11.65 -21.49 -5.19
N GLU A 538 -12.52 -20.57 -5.62
CA GLU A 538 -12.30 -19.11 -5.47
C GLU A 538 -12.15 -18.69 -4.01
N LEU A 539 -12.95 -19.31 -3.14
CA LEU A 539 -12.85 -19.10 -1.72
C LEU A 539 -11.50 -19.54 -1.17
N ILE A 540 -11.08 -20.76 -1.52
CA ILE A 540 -9.80 -21.32 -1.06
C ILE A 540 -8.64 -20.46 -1.57
N GLN A 541 -8.69 -20.03 -2.83
CA GLN A 541 -7.73 -19.14 -3.45
C GLN A 541 -7.65 -17.77 -2.73
N THR A 542 -8.80 -17.19 -2.40
CA THR A 542 -8.86 -15.93 -1.64
C THR A 542 -8.26 -16.09 -0.24
N MET A 543 -8.56 -17.17 0.47
CA MET A 543 -8.02 -17.44 1.80
C MET A 543 -6.52 -17.73 1.76
N LEU A 544 -6.06 -18.41 0.70
CA LEU A 544 -4.64 -18.63 0.46
C LEU A 544 -3.92 -17.28 0.24
N LEU A 545 -4.44 -16.43 -0.64
CA LEU A 545 -3.87 -15.10 -0.90
C LEU A 545 -3.78 -14.26 0.38
N ARG A 546 -4.82 -14.25 1.21
CA ARG A 546 -4.83 -13.55 2.51
C ARG A 546 -3.81 -14.12 3.51
N SER A 547 -3.45 -15.39 3.37
CA SER A 547 -2.44 -16.04 4.21
C SER A 547 -1.02 -15.62 3.87
N LEU A 548 -0.75 -15.13 2.67
CA LEU A 548 0.56 -14.70 2.22
C LEU A 548 0.97 -13.37 2.86
N SER A 549 2.27 -13.10 2.82
CA SER A 549 2.84 -11.79 3.14
C SER A 549 2.63 -10.83 1.96
N GLN A 550 2.81 -9.54 2.17
CA GLN A 550 2.84 -8.57 1.09
C GLN A 550 4.26 -8.44 0.55
N ALA A 551 4.41 -8.32 -0.77
CA ALA A 551 5.70 -8.02 -1.38
C ALA A 551 6.07 -6.55 -1.12
N VAL A 552 7.36 -6.29 -0.86
CA VAL A 552 7.90 -4.95 -0.57
C VAL A 552 9.23 -4.75 -1.27
N TYR A 553 9.70 -3.52 -1.33
CA TYR A 553 11.07 -3.20 -1.75
C TYR A 553 12.01 -3.19 -0.55
N HIS A 554 13.16 -3.83 -0.67
CA HIS A 554 14.16 -3.90 0.39
C HIS A 554 15.58 -4.01 -0.17
N ALA A 555 16.57 -3.53 0.57
CA ALA A 555 17.97 -3.64 0.16
C ALA A 555 18.55 -5.07 0.33
N ASP A 556 18.03 -5.82 1.33
CA ASP A 556 18.40 -7.23 1.52
C ASP A 556 17.55 -8.14 0.64
N ASN A 557 18.21 -9.06 -0.08
CA ASN A 557 17.55 -10.08 -0.87
C ASN A 557 17.17 -11.28 0.02
N ILE A 558 15.88 -11.53 0.19
CA ILE A 558 15.34 -12.74 0.85
C ILE A 558 14.55 -13.63 -0.13
N GLY A 559 14.60 -13.31 -1.42
CA GLY A 559 13.83 -13.96 -2.46
C GLY A 559 12.37 -13.52 -2.56
N HIS A 560 11.69 -14.07 -3.56
CA HIS A 560 10.26 -13.79 -3.81
C HIS A 560 9.44 -15.07 -3.72
N PHE A 561 8.86 -15.33 -2.54
CA PHE A 561 8.13 -16.55 -2.23
C PHE A 561 7.04 -16.88 -3.27
N GLY A 562 6.12 -15.96 -3.56
CA GLY A 562 5.01 -16.23 -4.49
C GLY A 562 5.44 -16.63 -5.90
N LEU A 563 6.55 -16.08 -6.41
CA LEU A 563 7.13 -16.42 -7.71
C LEU A 563 8.08 -17.62 -7.65
N ALA A 564 8.39 -18.13 -6.46
CA ALA A 564 9.41 -19.16 -6.24
C ALA A 564 10.77 -18.79 -6.84
N LEU A 565 11.23 -17.55 -6.61
CA LEU A 565 12.47 -17.00 -7.10
C LEU A 565 13.42 -16.69 -5.94
N GLU A 566 14.72 -17.00 -6.12
CA GLU A 566 15.77 -16.69 -5.15
C GLU A 566 16.15 -15.21 -5.19
N GLU A 567 16.05 -14.59 -6.36
CA GLU A 567 16.40 -13.19 -6.61
C GLU A 567 15.38 -12.57 -7.55
N TYR A 568 14.87 -11.40 -7.19
CA TYR A 568 13.93 -10.67 -8.02
C TYR A 568 14.02 -9.17 -7.76
N ALA A 569 14.10 -8.37 -8.82
CA ALA A 569 14.12 -6.91 -8.75
C ALA A 569 13.30 -6.34 -9.90
N HIS A 570 12.73 -5.17 -9.72
CA HIS A 570 11.97 -4.49 -10.77
C HIS A 570 12.92 -3.67 -11.65
N PHE A 571 12.96 -3.98 -12.94
CA PHE A 571 13.81 -3.35 -13.96
C PHE A 571 13.01 -2.76 -15.12
N THR A 572 11.81 -3.29 -15.37
CA THR A 572 11.13 -3.17 -16.66
C THR A 572 10.17 -1.98 -16.80
N SER A 573 10.01 -1.12 -15.76
CA SER A 573 9.07 0.01 -15.84
C SER A 573 9.59 1.30 -15.20
N PRO A 574 10.71 1.87 -15.65
CA PRO A 574 11.32 3.07 -15.05
C PRO A 574 10.55 4.37 -15.33
N ILE A 575 9.62 4.42 -16.30
CA ILE A 575 8.75 5.58 -16.53
C ILE A 575 7.79 5.77 -15.36
N ARG A 576 7.32 4.66 -14.78
CA ARG A 576 6.25 4.65 -13.79
C ARG A 576 6.63 4.11 -12.41
N ARG A 577 7.86 3.60 -12.22
CA ARG A 577 8.35 3.11 -10.91
C ARG A 577 9.77 3.61 -10.63
N TYR A 578 9.94 4.30 -9.51
CA TYR A 578 11.25 4.81 -9.09
C TYR A 578 12.28 3.71 -8.74
N PRO A 579 11.92 2.56 -8.16
CA PRO A 579 12.85 1.44 -7.97
C PRO A 579 13.51 0.96 -9.26
N ASP A 580 12.78 0.87 -10.36
CA ASP A 580 13.30 0.49 -11.68
C ASP A 580 14.33 1.52 -12.17
N LEU A 581 14.04 2.81 -12.01
CA LEU A 581 14.96 3.88 -12.34
C LEU A 581 16.26 3.79 -11.54
N THR A 582 16.20 3.45 -10.25
CA THR A 582 17.40 3.29 -9.42
C THR A 582 18.20 2.08 -9.84
N LEU A 583 17.55 0.98 -10.23
CA LEU A 583 18.21 -0.22 -10.74
C LEU A 583 18.93 0.04 -12.07
N HIS A 584 18.31 0.78 -13.00
CA HIS A 584 18.97 1.23 -14.23
C HIS A 584 20.23 2.02 -13.95
N ARG A 585 20.21 2.91 -12.97
CA ARG A 585 21.40 3.69 -12.57
C ARG A 585 22.53 2.80 -12.05
N GLY A 586 22.20 1.80 -11.22
CA GLY A 586 23.18 0.80 -10.72
C GLY A 586 23.79 -0.01 -11.85
N ILE A 587 22.98 -0.53 -12.78
CA ILE A 587 23.45 -1.29 -13.94
C ILE A 587 24.38 -0.44 -14.81
N LYS A 588 23.99 0.80 -15.14
CA LYS A 588 24.87 1.72 -15.91
C LYS A 588 26.19 2.03 -15.22
N TYR A 589 26.17 2.18 -13.91
CA TYR A 589 27.40 2.34 -13.15
C TYR A 589 28.32 1.14 -13.32
N LEU A 590 27.80 -0.09 -13.22
CA LEU A 590 28.58 -1.31 -13.40
C LEU A 590 29.13 -1.44 -14.82
N LEU A 591 28.31 -1.18 -15.85
CA LEU A 591 28.75 -1.19 -17.25
C LEU A 591 29.88 -0.17 -17.53
N ALA A 592 29.81 1.01 -16.91
CA ALA A 592 30.88 2.00 -17.01
C ALA A 592 32.14 1.58 -16.24
N LYS A 593 31.98 0.94 -15.08
CA LYS A 593 33.08 0.39 -14.27
C LYS A 593 33.85 -0.70 -15.03
N GLU A 594 33.16 -1.59 -15.72
CA GLU A 594 33.77 -2.60 -16.60
C GLU A 594 34.60 -1.96 -17.70
N LYS A 595 34.21 -0.79 -18.21
CA LYS A 595 34.96 0.02 -19.19
C LYS A 595 36.03 0.91 -18.54
N GLY A 596 36.32 0.74 -17.25
CA GLY A 596 37.38 1.44 -16.52
C GLY A 596 37.00 2.80 -15.89
N ALA A 597 35.71 3.14 -15.81
CA ALA A 597 35.28 4.35 -15.13
C ALA A 597 35.53 4.29 -13.61
N LYS A 598 36.10 5.38 -13.06
CA LYS A 598 36.47 5.48 -11.61
C LYS A 598 35.48 6.34 -10.79
N ARG A 599 34.54 7.04 -11.43
CA ARG A 599 33.60 7.95 -10.78
C ARG A 599 32.32 7.19 -10.34
N LYS A 600 31.70 7.64 -9.24
CA LYS A 600 30.40 7.10 -8.76
C LYS A 600 29.23 7.42 -9.70
N THR A 601 29.36 8.44 -10.53
CA THR A 601 28.37 8.87 -11.52
C THR A 601 28.91 8.70 -12.92
N THR A 602 28.04 8.36 -13.88
CA THR A 602 28.37 8.28 -15.31
C THR A 602 27.69 9.38 -16.10
N ASP A 603 28.23 9.71 -17.27
CA ASP A 603 27.67 10.74 -18.15
C ASP A 603 26.31 10.32 -18.75
N THR A 604 25.98 9.03 -18.71
CA THR A 604 24.71 8.47 -19.18
C THR A 604 23.67 8.29 -18.06
N GLY A 605 23.98 8.68 -16.80
CA GLY A 605 23.04 8.65 -15.67
C GLY A 605 23.21 7.48 -14.72
N GLY A 606 24.32 6.73 -14.81
CA GLY A 606 24.64 5.69 -13.84
C GLY A 606 25.06 6.27 -12.49
N TYR A 607 24.80 5.54 -11.41
CA TYR A 607 25.19 5.93 -10.04
C TYR A 607 25.38 4.71 -9.14
N HIS A 608 26.40 4.80 -8.27
CA HIS A 608 26.67 3.83 -7.22
C HIS A 608 25.97 4.27 -5.92
N TYR A 609 24.97 3.53 -5.50
CA TYR A 609 24.27 3.72 -4.24
C TYR A 609 25.00 3.01 -3.10
N SER A 610 24.90 3.56 -1.88
CA SER A 610 25.26 2.81 -0.67
C SER A 610 24.09 1.94 -0.19
N PHE A 611 24.39 0.96 0.67
CA PHE A 611 23.36 0.11 1.27
C PHE A 611 22.34 0.94 2.07
N ASP A 612 22.83 1.91 2.89
CA ASP A 612 21.96 2.80 3.69
C ASP A 612 21.03 3.65 2.80
N GLU A 613 21.49 4.09 1.61
CA GLU A 613 20.63 4.78 0.64
C GLU A 613 19.55 3.86 0.09
N MET A 614 19.90 2.60 -0.21
CA MET A 614 18.92 1.61 -0.72
C MET A 614 17.90 1.22 0.35
N ASP A 615 18.28 1.10 1.61
CA ASP A 615 17.38 0.80 2.71
C ASP A 615 16.28 1.87 2.86
N LEU A 616 16.71 3.14 2.92
CA LEU A 616 15.78 4.28 2.95
C LEU A 616 14.88 4.37 1.71
N LEU A 617 15.42 4.05 0.53
CA LEU A 617 14.65 4.01 -0.72
C LEU A 617 13.62 2.89 -0.71
N GLY A 618 13.94 1.73 -0.14
CA GLY A 618 13.04 0.58 -0.03
C GLY A 618 11.79 0.91 0.79
N ASP A 619 11.98 1.49 1.97
CA ASP A 619 10.89 1.95 2.83
C ASP A 619 10.01 2.99 2.14
N HIS A 620 10.65 4.01 1.51
CA HIS A 620 9.95 5.06 0.79
C HIS A 620 9.13 4.53 -0.39
N CYS A 621 9.73 3.71 -1.25
CA CYS A 621 9.05 3.16 -2.42
C CYS A 621 7.92 2.19 -2.04
N SER A 622 8.09 1.41 -0.97
CA SER A 622 7.02 0.56 -0.44
C SER A 622 5.87 1.38 0.15
N MET A 623 6.16 2.51 0.78
CA MET A 623 5.15 3.43 1.30
C MET A 623 4.38 4.11 0.16
N THR A 624 5.07 4.62 -0.88
CA THR A 624 4.42 5.29 -2.02
C THR A 624 3.55 4.33 -2.84
N GLU A 625 3.96 3.07 -3.00
CA GLU A 625 3.17 2.02 -3.64
C GLU A 625 1.86 1.77 -2.87
N ARG A 626 1.93 1.53 -1.55
CA ARG A 626 0.73 1.34 -0.72
C ARG A 626 -0.20 2.55 -0.77
N ARG A 627 0.35 3.75 -0.70
CA ARG A 627 -0.40 5.01 -0.82
C ARG A 627 -1.17 5.08 -2.13
N ALA A 628 -0.54 4.69 -3.24
CA ALA A 628 -1.17 4.66 -4.57
C ALA A 628 -2.30 3.60 -4.62
N ASP A 629 -2.07 2.40 -4.08
CA ASP A 629 -3.05 1.32 -4.01
C ASP A 629 -4.27 1.71 -3.17
N ASP A 630 -4.05 2.34 -2.03
CA ASP A 630 -5.14 2.78 -1.15
C ASP A 630 -5.98 3.88 -1.80
N ALA A 631 -5.34 4.85 -2.47
CA ALA A 631 -6.03 5.93 -3.17
C ALA A 631 -6.84 5.42 -4.37
N THR A 632 -6.28 4.52 -5.17
CA THR A 632 -7.00 3.95 -6.33
C THR A 632 -8.18 3.09 -5.90
N ARG A 633 -8.03 2.34 -4.80
CA ARG A 633 -9.13 1.57 -4.21
C ARG A 633 -10.23 2.48 -3.70
N GLU A 634 -9.87 3.55 -2.98
CA GLU A 634 -10.82 4.53 -2.46
C GLU A 634 -11.69 5.14 -3.57
N VAL A 635 -11.06 5.54 -4.69
CA VAL A 635 -11.78 6.07 -5.86
C VAL A 635 -12.65 4.99 -6.52
N ALA A 636 -12.13 3.78 -6.66
CA ALA A 636 -12.91 2.67 -7.22
C ALA A 636 -14.15 2.34 -6.37
N ASP A 637 -14.01 2.34 -5.05
CA ASP A 637 -15.12 2.09 -4.12
C ASP A 637 -16.16 3.23 -4.17
N TRP A 638 -15.70 4.48 -4.29
CA TRP A 638 -16.59 5.62 -4.46
C TRP A 638 -17.40 5.52 -5.76
N LEU A 639 -16.72 5.24 -6.90
CA LEU A 639 -17.35 5.09 -8.21
C LEU A 639 -18.36 3.92 -8.22
N LYS A 640 -18.03 2.79 -7.57
CA LYS A 640 -18.95 1.67 -7.39
C LYS A 640 -20.18 2.06 -6.59
N CYS A 641 -20.01 2.85 -5.53
CA CYS A 641 -21.13 3.37 -4.75
C CYS A 641 -21.98 4.33 -5.59
N GLU A 642 -21.38 5.25 -6.37
CA GLU A 642 -22.11 6.13 -7.27
C GLU A 642 -22.99 5.33 -8.25
N TYR A 643 -22.42 4.30 -8.89
CA TYR A 643 -23.13 3.41 -9.79
C TYR A 643 -24.29 2.68 -9.11
N MET A 644 -24.12 2.24 -7.87
CA MET A 644 -25.15 1.53 -7.11
C MET A 644 -26.29 2.41 -6.62
N GLN A 645 -26.17 3.72 -6.63
CA GLN A 645 -27.27 4.63 -6.26
C GLN A 645 -28.49 4.45 -7.17
N ASP A 646 -28.26 4.24 -8.46
CA ASP A 646 -29.31 4.02 -9.45
C ASP A 646 -29.95 2.62 -9.35
N HIS A 647 -29.39 1.73 -8.52
CA HIS A 647 -29.82 0.34 -8.34
C HIS A 647 -30.44 0.06 -6.97
N VAL A 648 -30.79 1.10 -6.19
CA VAL A 648 -31.48 0.92 -4.91
C VAL A 648 -32.84 0.26 -5.15
N GLY A 649 -33.11 -0.83 -4.41
CA GLY A 649 -34.32 -1.65 -4.54
C GLY A 649 -34.15 -2.83 -5.52
N ALA A 650 -33.12 -2.84 -6.36
CA ALA A 650 -32.83 -3.95 -7.28
C ALA A 650 -32.31 -5.19 -6.55
N GLU A 651 -32.52 -6.36 -7.15
CA GLU A 651 -32.08 -7.66 -6.63
C GLU A 651 -30.95 -8.23 -7.49
N PHE A 652 -29.94 -8.78 -6.82
CA PHE A 652 -28.76 -9.37 -7.44
C PHE A 652 -28.42 -10.71 -6.81
N SER A 653 -27.78 -11.58 -7.59
CA SER A 653 -27.10 -12.77 -7.09
C SER A 653 -25.70 -12.41 -6.64
N GLY A 654 -25.20 -13.09 -5.61
CA GLY A 654 -23.84 -12.85 -5.13
C GLY A 654 -23.35 -13.96 -4.22
N VAL A 655 -22.10 -13.84 -3.82
CA VAL A 655 -21.38 -14.78 -2.95
C VAL A 655 -20.93 -14.07 -1.68
N ILE A 656 -21.05 -14.72 -0.53
CA ILE A 656 -20.51 -14.20 0.73
C ILE A 656 -18.98 -14.17 0.63
N SER A 657 -18.42 -12.98 0.49
CA SER A 657 -16.97 -12.71 0.33
C SER A 657 -16.22 -12.52 1.64
N SER A 658 -16.94 -12.21 2.75
CA SER A 658 -16.37 -12.13 4.10
C SER A 658 -17.46 -12.25 5.16
N VAL A 659 -17.07 -12.77 6.34
CA VAL A 659 -17.96 -12.91 7.49
C VAL A 659 -17.34 -12.19 8.69
N ALA A 660 -18.09 -11.30 9.29
CA ALA A 660 -17.69 -10.54 10.47
C ALA A 660 -18.70 -10.72 11.61
N GLY A 661 -18.32 -10.34 12.83
CA GLY A 661 -19.23 -10.42 13.98
C GLY A 661 -20.43 -9.49 13.90
N PHE A 662 -20.41 -8.50 12.99
CA PHE A 662 -21.49 -7.55 12.77
C PHE A 662 -22.28 -7.77 11.46
N GLY A 663 -21.89 -8.78 10.62
CA GLY A 663 -22.62 -9.06 9.38
C GLY A 663 -21.82 -9.85 8.35
N LEU A 664 -22.41 -9.91 7.16
CA LEU A 664 -21.89 -10.60 5.99
C LEU A 664 -21.53 -9.58 4.91
N PHE A 665 -20.36 -9.69 4.33
CA PHE A 665 -20.05 -9.00 3.08
C PHE A 665 -20.41 -9.91 1.92
N VAL A 666 -21.16 -9.39 0.97
CA VAL A 666 -21.60 -10.13 -0.22
C VAL A 666 -21.04 -9.43 -1.44
N ARG A 667 -20.35 -10.18 -2.30
CA ARG A 667 -19.90 -9.72 -3.62
C ARG A 667 -20.91 -10.11 -4.67
N LEU A 668 -21.36 -9.14 -5.46
CA LEU A 668 -22.26 -9.37 -6.59
C LEU A 668 -21.56 -10.11 -7.72
N ASP A 669 -22.23 -11.11 -8.31
CA ASP A 669 -21.64 -11.99 -9.33
C ASP A 669 -21.27 -11.22 -10.63
N ASP A 670 -22.16 -10.32 -11.10
CA ASP A 670 -22.00 -9.65 -12.38
C ASP A 670 -21.26 -8.30 -12.28
N LEU A 671 -21.27 -7.65 -11.12
CA LEU A 671 -20.76 -6.30 -10.91
C LEU A 671 -19.46 -6.27 -10.10
N PHE A 672 -19.13 -7.35 -9.40
CA PHE A 672 -17.95 -7.45 -8.51
C PHE A 672 -17.91 -6.34 -7.43
N ILE A 673 -19.10 -5.92 -6.98
CA ILE A 673 -19.28 -4.90 -5.93
C ILE A 673 -19.57 -5.62 -4.62
N ASP A 674 -18.85 -5.27 -3.56
CA ASP A 674 -19.08 -5.78 -2.22
C ASP A 674 -20.04 -4.86 -1.46
N GLY A 675 -21.02 -5.45 -0.74
CA GLY A 675 -21.92 -4.72 0.14
C GLY A 675 -22.16 -5.47 1.45
N LEU A 676 -22.66 -4.78 2.46
CA LEU A 676 -22.85 -5.29 3.81
C LEU A 676 -24.31 -5.73 4.03
N VAL A 677 -24.51 -6.98 4.40
CA VAL A 677 -25.72 -7.45 5.07
C VAL A 677 -25.48 -7.39 6.57
N HIS A 678 -26.00 -6.36 7.24
CA HIS A 678 -25.78 -6.20 8.68
C HIS A 678 -26.49 -7.31 9.47
N ILE A 679 -25.90 -7.78 10.56
CA ILE A 679 -26.42 -8.89 11.37
C ILE A 679 -27.86 -8.65 11.88
N SER A 680 -28.24 -7.38 12.09
CA SER A 680 -29.60 -7.02 12.52
C SER A 680 -30.66 -7.19 11.43
N THR A 681 -30.26 -7.31 10.15
CA THR A 681 -31.18 -7.53 9.02
C THR A 681 -31.32 -9.01 8.64
N LEU A 682 -30.50 -9.88 9.26
CA LEU A 682 -30.70 -11.31 9.19
C LEU A 682 -31.93 -11.71 10.00
N ASP A 683 -32.68 -12.71 9.52
CA ASP A 683 -33.92 -13.19 10.15
C ASP A 683 -33.89 -13.15 11.68
N ASN A 684 -35.04 -13.04 12.34
CA ASN A 684 -35.27 -12.87 13.79
C ASN A 684 -34.56 -13.93 14.68
N ASP A 685 -33.23 -13.98 14.59
CA ASP A 685 -32.39 -14.87 15.40
C ASP A 685 -31.15 -14.12 15.92
N TYR A 686 -30.53 -14.64 16.97
CA TYR A 686 -29.24 -14.19 17.44
C TYR A 686 -28.14 -14.99 16.76
N TYR A 687 -27.24 -14.29 16.05
CA TYR A 687 -26.13 -14.91 15.34
C TYR A 687 -24.83 -14.78 16.13
N GLN A 688 -24.10 -15.87 16.23
CA GLN A 688 -22.75 -15.88 16.79
C GLN A 688 -21.72 -16.08 15.70
N PHE A 689 -20.67 -15.30 15.78
CA PHE A 689 -19.53 -15.36 14.85
C PHE A 689 -18.51 -16.41 15.31
N ASP A 690 -18.27 -17.39 14.48
CA ASP A 690 -17.22 -18.38 14.62
C ASP A 690 -16.05 -17.96 13.71
N ALA A 691 -15.06 -17.27 14.31
CA ALA A 691 -13.91 -16.73 13.59
C ALA A 691 -13.03 -17.83 12.96
N ALA A 692 -12.93 -19.00 13.63
CA ALA A 692 -12.12 -20.12 13.12
C ALA A 692 -12.72 -20.72 11.84
N LYS A 693 -14.05 -20.68 11.72
CA LYS A 693 -14.80 -21.27 10.60
C LYS A 693 -15.37 -20.21 9.67
N GLN A 694 -15.06 -18.95 9.86
CA GLN A 694 -15.53 -17.83 9.06
C GLN A 694 -17.03 -17.92 8.74
N ARG A 695 -17.88 -18.01 9.81
CA ARG A 695 -19.33 -18.21 9.67
C ARG A 695 -20.14 -17.55 10.77
N LEU A 696 -21.39 -17.20 10.47
CA LEU A 696 -22.41 -16.86 11.44
C LEU A 696 -23.32 -18.05 11.69
N ILE A 697 -23.67 -18.30 12.96
CA ILE A 697 -24.54 -19.40 13.37
C ILE A 697 -25.69 -18.83 14.18
N GLY A 698 -26.92 -19.04 13.71
CA GLY A 698 -28.15 -18.67 14.44
C GLY A 698 -28.36 -19.56 15.67
N GLU A 699 -28.58 -18.96 16.83
CA GLU A 699 -28.76 -19.67 18.10
C GLU A 699 -30.03 -20.53 18.12
N ASN A 700 -31.13 -19.99 17.62
CA ASN A 700 -32.44 -20.63 17.65
C ASN A 700 -32.73 -21.43 16.39
N SER A 701 -32.51 -20.83 15.23
CA SER A 701 -32.77 -21.44 13.92
C SER A 701 -31.75 -22.52 13.55
N GLY A 702 -30.53 -22.38 14.03
CA GLY A 702 -29.40 -23.19 13.59
C GLY A 702 -28.98 -22.89 12.16
N MET A 703 -29.40 -21.75 11.60
CA MET A 703 -29.00 -21.27 10.30
C MET A 703 -27.52 -20.93 10.29
N ILE A 704 -26.84 -21.28 9.21
CA ILE A 704 -25.40 -21.05 9.08
C ILE A 704 -25.18 -20.30 7.77
N TYR A 705 -24.53 -19.15 7.87
CA TYR A 705 -23.98 -18.41 6.73
C TYR A 705 -22.46 -18.50 6.75
N ARG A 706 -21.88 -18.96 5.65
CA ARG A 706 -20.43 -19.16 5.51
C ARG A 706 -19.88 -18.31 4.38
N LEU A 707 -18.63 -18.08 4.47
CA LEU A 707 -17.82 -17.62 3.36
C LEU A 707 -18.02 -18.56 2.15
N GLY A 708 -18.26 -18.00 0.94
CA GLY A 708 -18.52 -18.76 -0.29
C GLY A 708 -19.96 -19.23 -0.52
N ASP A 709 -20.90 -19.02 0.43
CA ASP A 709 -22.31 -19.35 0.19
C ASP A 709 -22.92 -18.37 -0.83
N LYS A 710 -23.63 -18.91 -1.83
CA LYS A 710 -24.40 -18.11 -2.79
C LYS A 710 -25.68 -17.61 -2.14
N VAL A 711 -25.96 -16.34 -2.33
CA VAL A 711 -27.12 -15.63 -1.76
C VAL A 711 -27.76 -14.72 -2.80
N LYS A 712 -29.05 -14.45 -2.64
CA LYS A 712 -29.76 -13.42 -3.37
C LYS A 712 -29.98 -12.23 -2.44
N ILE A 713 -29.58 -11.05 -2.88
CA ILE A 713 -29.66 -9.82 -2.09
C ILE A 713 -30.51 -8.78 -2.79
N ARG A 714 -31.00 -7.82 -2.01
CA ARG A 714 -31.58 -6.58 -2.47
C ARG A 714 -30.76 -5.41 -1.95
N VAL A 715 -30.50 -4.41 -2.80
CA VAL A 715 -29.84 -3.17 -2.42
C VAL A 715 -30.81 -2.35 -1.58
N VAL A 716 -30.43 -2.02 -0.34
CA VAL A 716 -31.28 -1.28 0.60
C VAL A 716 -30.93 0.20 0.60
N ALA A 717 -29.64 0.51 0.73
CA ALA A 717 -29.15 1.88 0.79
C ALA A 717 -27.72 1.97 0.25
N VAL A 718 -27.34 3.15 -0.23
CA VAL A 718 -26.00 3.48 -0.66
C VAL A 718 -25.53 4.71 0.10
N HIS A 719 -24.42 4.56 0.81
CA HIS A 719 -23.80 5.62 1.61
C HIS A 719 -22.52 6.09 0.91
N LEU A 720 -22.68 7.04 -0.02
CA LEU A 720 -21.58 7.50 -0.88
C LEU A 720 -20.42 8.07 -0.07
N GLU A 721 -20.69 8.86 0.97
CA GLU A 721 -19.68 9.45 1.85
C GLU A 721 -18.89 8.39 2.65
N GLN A 722 -19.53 7.27 2.97
CA GLN A 722 -18.92 6.16 3.69
C GLN A 722 -18.34 5.10 2.75
N LYS A 723 -18.56 5.25 1.42
CA LYS A 723 -18.17 4.31 0.37
C LYS A 723 -18.70 2.90 0.68
N MET A 724 -19.98 2.82 1.09
CA MET A 724 -20.64 1.58 1.55
C MET A 724 -21.98 1.37 0.89
N VAL A 725 -22.29 0.10 0.60
CA VAL A 725 -23.60 -0.33 0.10
C VAL A 725 -24.19 -1.32 1.09
N ASP A 726 -25.42 -1.05 1.53
CA ASP A 726 -26.16 -1.92 2.42
C ASP A 726 -27.08 -2.83 1.63
N PHE A 727 -27.00 -4.13 1.93
CA PHE A 727 -27.80 -5.17 1.35
C PHE A 727 -28.74 -5.81 2.39
N SER A 728 -29.85 -6.38 1.92
CA SER A 728 -30.67 -7.33 2.67
C SER A 728 -30.74 -8.67 1.92
N LEU A 729 -30.83 -9.78 2.65
CA LEU A 729 -31.06 -11.08 2.03
C LEU A 729 -32.51 -11.16 1.57
N VAL A 730 -32.72 -11.62 0.31
CA VAL A 730 -34.04 -11.95 -0.23
C VAL A 730 -34.27 -13.44 -0.12
N GLU A 731 -33.32 -14.25 -0.58
CA GLU A 731 -33.30 -15.71 -0.47
C GLU A 731 -31.85 -16.22 -0.40
N SER A 732 -31.60 -17.29 0.36
CA SER A 732 -30.37 -18.06 0.22
C SER A 732 -30.55 -19.08 -0.91
N ALA A 733 -29.67 -19.09 -1.89
CA ALA A 733 -29.71 -20.00 -3.03
C ALA A 733 -29.57 -21.49 -2.64
N ARG A 734 -29.10 -21.77 -1.45
CA ARG A 734 -29.19 -23.08 -0.79
C ARG A 734 -29.96 -22.90 0.50
N LYS A 735 -31.02 -23.72 0.73
CA LYS A 735 -31.62 -23.84 2.06
C LYS A 735 -30.46 -24.12 3.02
N PRO A 736 -30.18 -23.25 4.01
CA PRO A 736 -29.08 -23.47 4.90
C PRO A 736 -29.20 -24.85 5.52
N ARG A 737 -28.11 -25.61 5.56
CA ARG A 737 -28.11 -26.93 6.15
C ARG A 737 -28.52 -26.82 7.61
N ARG A 738 -29.73 -27.29 7.95
CA ARG A 738 -30.14 -27.42 9.35
C ARG A 738 -29.17 -28.35 10.05
N VAL A 739 -28.57 -27.86 11.12
CA VAL A 739 -27.71 -28.66 11.98
C VAL A 739 -28.54 -29.84 12.48
N GLY A 740 -28.12 -31.07 12.19
CA GLY A 740 -28.78 -32.28 12.70
C GLY A 740 -28.81 -32.27 14.23
N LYS A 741 -29.77 -32.98 14.85
CA LYS A 741 -29.99 -32.98 16.33
C LYS A 741 -28.74 -33.24 17.14
N THR A 742 -27.78 -34.02 16.66
CA THR A 742 -26.46 -34.29 17.29
C THR A 742 -25.53 -33.09 17.27
N ALA A 743 -25.56 -32.30 16.23
CA ALA A 743 -24.72 -31.08 16.16
C ALA A 743 -25.33 -29.92 16.98
N LYS A 744 -26.69 -29.85 17.11
CA LYS A 744 -27.34 -28.94 18.07
C LYS A 744 -26.94 -29.24 19.52
N GLN A 745 -26.72 -30.50 19.88
CA GLN A 745 -26.25 -30.89 21.21
C GLN A 745 -24.75 -30.53 21.40
N LYS A 746 -23.91 -30.68 20.36
CA LYS A 746 -22.50 -30.24 20.39
C LYS A 746 -22.39 -28.71 20.42
N ALA A 747 -23.21 -27.99 19.67
CA ALA A 747 -23.28 -26.54 19.74
C ALA A 747 -23.69 -26.07 21.15
N LYS A 748 -24.73 -26.64 21.75
CA LYS A 748 -25.12 -26.34 23.14
C LYS A 748 -24.01 -26.65 24.16
N LYS A 749 -23.11 -27.60 23.88
CA LYS A 749 -21.97 -27.91 24.74
C LYS A 749 -20.86 -26.88 24.61
N VAL A 750 -20.57 -26.42 23.39
CA VAL A 750 -19.64 -25.30 23.11
C VAL A 750 -20.18 -24.00 23.71
N PHE A 751 -21.49 -23.76 23.66
CA PHE A 751 -22.15 -22.61 24.30
C PHE A 751 -22.07 -22.62 25.84
N LYS A 752 -21.92 -23.80 26.46
CA LYS A 752 -21.75 -23.93 27.92
C LYS A 752 -20.29 -23.74 28.38
N GLU A 753 -19.34 -23.89 27.50
CA GLU A 753 -17.90 -23.80 27.81
C GLU A 753 -17.31 -22.39 27.58
N LEU A 754 -18.10 -21.43 27.02
CA LEU A 754 -17.72 -20.04 26.92
C LEU A 754 -17.98 -19.33 28.27
N PRO A 755 -17.06 -18.51 28.77
CA PRO A 755 -17.24 -17.84 30.06
C PRO A 755 -18.50 -16.95 30.03
N PRO A 756 -19.35 -17.00 31.09
CA PRO A 756 -20.60 -16.29 31.10
C PRO A 756 -20.37 -14.78 31.05
N LYS A 757 -20.98 -14.10 30.07
CA LYS A 757 -21.12 -12.63 30.08
C LYS A 757 -21.71 -12.23 31.43
N ALA A 758 -20.97 -11.46 32.22
CA ALA A 758 -21.40 -10.94 33.52
C ALA A 758 -22.65 -10.03 33.32
N SER A 759 -23.83 -10.63 33.42
CA SER A 759 -25.07 -9.89 33.53
C SER A 759 -25.19 -9.37 34.96
N LYS A 760 -24.85 -8.11 35.19
CA LYS A 760 -25.21 -7.42 36.42
C LYS A 760 -26.74 -7.22 36.45
N LYS A 761 -27.45 -8.11 37.16
CA LYS A 761 -28.83 -7.85 37.62
C LYS A 761 -28.79 -6.60 38.48
N ARG A 762 -29.37 -5.51 37.99
CA ARG A 762 -29.80 -4.40 38.83
C ARG A 762 -30.98 -4.90 39.68
N LYS A 763 -30.77 -5.21 40.94
CA LYS A 763 -31.81 -5.34 41.92
C LYS A 763 -32.27 -3.93 42.27
N SER A 764 -33.43 -3.54 41.79
CA SER A 764 -34.23 -2.41 42.29
C SER A 764 -34.82 -2.81 43.65
N ALA A 765 -34.23 -2.33 44.72
CA ALA A 765 -34.86 -2.40 46.02
C ALA A 765 -35.78 -1.19 46.18
N VAL A 766 -37.04 -1.38 45.85
CA VAL A 766 -38.11 -0.49 46.29
C VAL A 766 -38.37 -0.83 47.77
N LYS A 767 -38.01 0.06 48.68
CA LYS A 767 -38.50 0.09 50.02
C LYS A 767 -39.57 1.17 50.13
N ASN A 768 -40.82 0.74 50.13
CA ASN A 768 -41.94 1.52 50.67
C ASN A 768 -41.68 1.87 52.14
N LYS A 769 -41.79 3.12 52.49
CA LYS A 769 -42.20 3.55 53.81
C LYS A 769 -43.15 4.73 53.70
N ASP A 770 -44.31 4.50 54.28
CA ASP A 770 -45.48 5.34 54.46
C ASP A 770 -45.21 6.65 55.21
N VAL A 771 -45.93 7.65 54.71
CA VAL A 771 -46.86 8.59 55.38
C VAL A 771 -46.45 9.17 56.73
N SER A 772 -46.27 10.48 56.87
CA SER A 772 -47.19 11.43 57.50
C SER A 772 -46.53 12.75 57.91
N LYS A 773 -47.30 13.80 57.65
CA LYS A 773 -47.40 15.07 58.37
C LYS A 773 -46.40 16.21 58.06
N LYS A 774 -47.01 17.19 57.40
CA LYS A 774 -46.71 18.64 57.53
C LYS A 774 -46.90 19.08 58.99
N PRO A 775 -46.22 20.18 59.44
CA PRO A 775 -46.70 21.49 59.12
C PRO A 775 -45.66 22.64 59.04
N THR A 776 -46.01 23.56 58.21
CA THR A 776 -45.95 25.04 58.27
C THR A 776 -44.94 25.83 59.12
N ARG A 777 -44.53 26.94 58.47
CA ARG A 777 -44.11 28.29 58.96
C ARG A 777 -42.62 28.52 59.12
N LYS A 778 -42.12 29.61 58.71
CA LYS A 778 -42.31 31.02 58.46
C LYS A 778 -40.96 31.67 58.07
N ARG A 779 -41.02 32.56 57.08
CA ARG A 779 -40.33 33.85 56.92
C ARG A 779 -39.31 34.28 57.96
N LYS A 780 -38.17 34.75 57.45
CA LYS A 780 -37.51 36.08 57.50
C LYS A 780 -36.03 35.90 57.38
N LYS A 781 -35.30 36.65 56.66
CA LYS A 781 -35.05 37.90 56.03
C LYS A 781 -34.05 37.69 54.88
#